data_a904191c03bf881128bd0408212f58bb
#
_entry.id   a904191c03bf881128bd0408212f58bb
#
_cell.length_a   1.000
_cell.length_b   1.000
_cell.length_c   1.000
_cell.angle_alpha   90.00
_cell.angle_beta   90.00
_cell.angle_gamma   90.00
#
_symmetry.space_group_name_H-M   'P 1'
#
loop_
_entity.id
_entity.type
_entity.pdbx_description
1 polymer ?
#
loop_
_entity_poly.entity_id
_entity_poly.type
_entity_poly.pdbx_seq_one_letter_code
_entity_poly.pdbx_strand_id
1 'polypeptide(L)'
;MKRFLFSAITILSLSVLYTATAPARTNMGAMHAQQSKDYPFLLFGGVESKDVKRWVDDRMKAMSTEEKVGQLLMPVVYSSLQEEKVKQAEQLVRTCHIGGILFQKGTLSEQYTMTRRLQEAAGTPLLIALDGEWGLHMRLKDAPRFPRNMGLGHQKDNQLLYNYGREVARQCRLMGIHINFAPVLDVNNNPKNPVIGTRSFGDNPRRVAERGIAYAQGLEDGGVMAVAKHFPGHGNTTEDSHKTLPTVFASREELENTELFPFKEFFRAGLSGVMTAHLNVPALEAKKNTPSSLSHAICTDLLRQEMGFKGLIFTDGLAMQGVQTAGSQPISVRAILAGNDILLGPVDPVKTFSEVLAAVEDRTISKELLDEKCRKILAFKYALIICKGISKELPAEEVVRQVNSREAERMSEDLWQASITILKNKKHFLPLSEENRIACVNLDGAASNTFTQELGLTSKDCYSYAKGSNSTRTQELLSKLKGYDAVIVTVRHTQPDWAGTFLHRLTEQNHTAIVFFTSPYVADRIPVAMDKARAIVVAYENVKEAARMAAYKIRDRVVVSSGGGIPVVQEEEDTDPTANMMPPTELSSGLIPMPAVDRIAKEALRQGAFPGCRILAVHRDKVVYDKSFGTLDGSARGGKVSSSTIYDLASVTKVVATTPAVMLLVQDGKLKLSDRLGTLLPRFARTDLKDITVQQLLLHEAGLRPSINFYESLIDSSSLDGKLLSPRRSSGWVRVDTNMWGNPFFGFRSDLVSGQFRPDYPFRFSSNLYLSKEVKEIVLNTIASTPRNGVGRYKYSDLGFILLQQIVEKVSGKSLNVFVEERIFRPIGAGSLGYLPLDKYSVSRIAPAQNDKFLRKSIVRGTVDDEAAACLGGISGNAGVFGTAEDVARVLDMFIHEGTYKGHRIIDQKIFRLFITTHGKGNRRCLGFDKGRASMAESASGSTYGHTGFTGTCVWVDPENELIFVFLSNRTYPNRLNKTLMTASIRPRLHQAIYEALGIAEQ
;
A
#
# COMPACT_ATOMS: atom_id res chain seq x y z
N MET A 1 24.05 -52.51 43.43
CA MET A 1 24.48 -53.66 42.64
C MET A 1 24.03 -53.49 41.22
N LYS A 2 24.98 -53.18 40.40
CA LYS A 2 25.37 -53.87 39.14
C LYS A 2 24.16 -54.12 38.17
N ARG A 3 24.09 -53.79 36.95
CA ARG A 3 25.07 -53.67 35.87
C ARG A 3 24.24 -53.64 34.57
N PHE A 4 24.60 -52.81 33.59
CA PHE A 4 24.99 -53.07 32.20
C PHE A 4 23.82 -53.30 31.20
N LEU A 5 23.69 -52.53 30.20
CA LEU A 5 24.46 -52.22 28.98
C LEU A 5 23.83 -52.89 27.74
N PHE A 6 23.69 -52.12 26.75
CA PHE A 6 23.96 -52.18 25.30
C PHE A 6 22.81 -51.84 24.39
N SER A 7 22.99 -50.70 23.78
CA SER A 7 23.08 -50.41 22.35
C SER A 7 22.21 -51.20 21.39
N ALA A 8 21.35 -50.50 20.68
CA ALA A 8 21.07 -50.74 19.27
C ALA A 8 20.78 -49.41 18.58
N ILE A 9 21.66 -49.00 17.69
CA ILE A 9 21.50 -47.90 16.72
C ILE A 9 20.51 -48.39 15.70
N THR A 10 19.37 -47.69 15.58
CA THR A 10 18.51 -47.81 14.41
C THR A 10 18.39 -46.43 13.80
N ILE A 11 19.00 -46.29 12.64
CA ILE A 11 18.86 -45.14 11.74
C ILE A 11 17.39 -45.09 11.30
N LEU A 12 16.66 -44.14 11.83
CA LEU A 12 15.35 -43.78 11.27
C LEU A 12 15.53 -42.48 10.47
N SER A 13 15.51 -42.62 9.16
CA SER A 13 15.36 -41.56 8.20
C SER A 13 14.07 -40.82 8.48
N LEU A 14 14.12 -39.62 9.06
CA LEU A 14 13.00 -38.71 9.16
C LEU A 14 12.83 -38.04 7.78
N SER A 15 11.95 -38.61 6.96
CA SER A 15 11.31 -37.90 5.88
C SER A 15 10.37 -36.89 6.51
N VAL A 16 10.80 -35.61 6.56
CA VAL A 16 9.94 -34.49 6.89
C VAL A 16 8.98 -34.33 5.73
N LEU A 17 7.75 -34.83 5.87
CA LEU A 17 6.62 -34.44 5.07
C LEU A 17 6.36 -32.94 5.32
N TYR A 18 6.81 -32.12 4.39
CA TYR A 18 6.33 -30.75 4.25
C TYR A 18 4.88 -30.85 3.74
N THR A 19 3.92 -30.86 4.66
CA THR A 19 2.56 -30.50 4.32
C THR A 19 2.59 -29.03 3.94
N ALA A 20 2.41 -28.75 2.65
CA ALA A 20 2.19 -27.40 2.14
C ALA A 20 0.87 -26.89 2.75
N THR A 21 0.97 -26.22 3.88
CA THR A 21 -0.10 -25.36 4.37
C THR A 21 -0.17 -24.17 3.41
N ALA A 22 -1.35 -23.91 2.86
CA ALA A 22 -1.65 -22.72 2.08
C ALA A 22 -1.08 -21.48 2.79
N PRO A 23 -0.50 -20.52 2.06
CA PRO A 23 0.05 -19.33 2.67
C PRO A 23 -1.06 -18.60 3.41
N ALA A 24 -0.93 -18.52 4.74
CA ALA A 24 -1.74 -17.64 5.54
C ALA A 24 -1.58 -16.23 4.94
N ARG A 25 -2.69 -15.59 4.58
CA ARG A 25 -2.71 -14.18 4.19
C ARG A 25 -2.10 -13.40 5.34
N THR A 26 -0.83 -13.04 5.21
CA THR A 26 -0.17 -12.18 6.17
C THR A 26 -0.75 -10.79 6.03
N ASN A 27 -1.55 -10.38 7.01
CA ASN A 27 -1.95 -8.99 7.18
C ASN A 27 -0.70 -8.13 7.27
N MET A 28 -0.45 -7.24 6.33
CA MET A 28 0.67 -6.29 6.37
C MET A 28 0.66 -5.40 7.62
N GLY A 29 -0.46 -5.29 8.32
CA GLY A 29 -0.57 -4.57 9.60
C GLY A 29 -0.10 -5.34 10.85
N ALA A 30 0.11 -6.66 10.74
CA ALA A 30 0.42 -7.49 11.90
C ALA A 30 1.91 -7.52 12.31
N MET A 31 2.81 -6.99 11.48
CA MET A 31 4.26 -7.08 11.71
C MET A 31 4.86 -5.93 12.53
N HIS A 32 4.07 -4.90 12.86
CA HIS A 32 4.58 -3.75 13.63
C HIS A 32 4.62 -3.95 15.16
N ALA A 33 4.26 -5.11 15.66
CA ALA A 33 4.03 -5.32 17.09
C ALA A 33 5.28 -5.59 17.96
N GLN A 34 6.48 -5.60 17.35
CA GLN A 34 7.72 -5.91 18.11
C GLN A 34 8.85 -4.92 17.86
N GLN A 35 8.52 -3.66 17.61
CA GLN A 35 9.54 -2.60 17.58
C GLN A 35 9.91 -2.23 19.02
N SER A 36 11.22 -2.23 19.32
CA SER A 36 11.73 -1.66 20.55
C SER A 36 11.34 -0.18 20.65
N LYS A 37 10.99 0.30 21.84
CA LYS A 37 10.67 1.72 22.07
C LYS A 37 11.81 2.66 21.66
N ASP A 38 13.05 2.19 21.78
CA ASP A 38 14.27 2.97 21.48
C ASP A 38 14.68 2.86 20.01
N TYR A 39 14.29 1.77 19.34
CA TYR A 39 14.60 1.49 17.93
C TYR A 39 13.33 1.07 17.17
N PRO A 40 12.52 2.01 16.68
CA PRO A 40 11.21 1.74 16.08
C PRO A 40 11.28 1.24 14.62
N PHE A 41 12.32 0.49 14.25
CA PHE A 41 12.54 -0.02 12.90
C PHE A 41 12.24 -1.52 12.84
N LEU A 42 11.75 -2.01 11.70
CA LEU A 42 11.45 -3.42 11.48
C LEU A 42 12.67 -4.34 11.76
N LEU A 43 13.87 -3.87 11.39
CA LEU A 43 15.11 -4.60 11.61
C LEU A 43 15.44 -4.89 13.08
N PHE A 44 14.89 -4.13 14.02
CA PHE A 44 15.08 -4.33 15.46
C PHE A 44 13.97 -5.18 16.10
N GLY A 45 13.08 -5.75 15.29
CA GLY A 45 12.05 -6.66 15.76
C GLY A 45 12.66 -7.86 16.51
N GLY A 46 12.28 -8.04 17.77
CA GLY A 46 12.83 -9.11 18.63
C GLY A 46 14.21 -8.83 19.22
N VAL A 47 14.81 -7.65 18.98
CA VAL A 47 16.11 -7.26 19.55
C VAL A 47 15.88 -6.50 20.86
N GLU A 48 16.47 -6.94 21.95
CA GLU A 48 16.40 -6.27 23.25
C GLU A 48 17.24 -5.00 23.25
N SER A 49 16.63 -3.84 23.50
CA SER A 49 17.32 -2.54 23.53
C SER A 49 18.51 -2.50 24.46
N LYS A 50 18.44 -3.19 25.61
CA LYS A 50 19.54 -3.30 26.57
C LYS A 50 20.79 -4.00 26.00
N ASP A 51 20.58 -4.99 25.12
CA ASP A 51 21.68 -5.74 24.52
C ASP A 51 22.34 -4.93 23.41
N VAL A 52 21.54 -4.22 22.59
CA VAL A 52 22.07 -3.24 21.64
C VAL A 52 22.93 -2.21 22.37
N LYS A 53 22.37 -1.58 23.40
CA LYS A 53 23.06 -0.53 24.17
C LYS A 53 24.37 -1.04 24.76
N ARG A 54 24.35 -2.21 25.42
CA ARG A 54 25.55 -2.83 26.02
C ARG A 54 26.63 -3.03 24.97
N TRP A 55 26.29 -3.70 23.86
CA TRP A 55 27.25 -3.98 22.81
C TRP A 55 27.84 -2.73 22.18
N VAL A 56 26.98 -1.72 21.91
CA VAL A 56 27.40 -0.41 21.38
C VAL A 56 28.32 0.32 22.37
N ASP A 57 27.96 0.37 23.65
CA ASP A 57 28.76 1.03 24.68
C ASP A 57 30.14 0.37 24.84
N ASP A 58 30.19 -0.96 24.81
CA ASP A 58 31.46 -1.73 24.92
C ASP A 58 32.36 -1.47 23.70
N ARG A 59 31.79 -1.45 22.48
CA ARG A 59 32.52 -1.12 21.25
C ARG A 59 33.03 0.32 21.28
N MET A 60 32.17 1.27 21.60
CA MET A 60 32.53 2.70 21.65
C MET A 60 33.69 2.99 22.64
N LYS A 61 33.73 2.28 23.76
CA LYS A 61 34.84 2.36 24.74
C LYS A 61 36.15 1.82 24.20
N ALA A 62 36.07 0.76 23.39
CA ALA A 62 37.27 0.08 22.85
C ALA A 62 37.82 0.78 21.59
N MET A 63 37.02 1.60 20.87
CA MET A 63 37.40 2.19 19.60
C MET A 63 38.22 3.47 19.78
N SER A 64 39.27 3.61 18.99
CA SER A 64 40.00 4.87 18.82
C SER A 64 39.22 5.88 17.99
N THR A 65 39.68 7.12 17.90
CA THR A 65 39.07 8.16 17.04
C THR A 65 39.12 7.76 15.56
N GLU A 66 40.23 7.20 15.12
CA GLU A 66 40.44 6.71 13.77
C GLU A 66 39.46 5.58 13.42
N GLU A 67 39.29 4.62 14.33
CA GLU A 67 38.31 3.55 14.14
C GLU A 67 36.87 4.08 14.04
N LYS A 68 36.49 5.07 14.85
CA LYS A 68 35.18 5.72 14.80
C LYS A 68 34.99 6.49 13.48
N VAL A 69 35.98 7.23 13.00
CA VAL A 69 35.97 7.93 11.71
C VAL A 69 35.78 6.92 10.58
N GLY A 70 36.49 5.82 10.60
CA GLY A 70 36.38 4.75 9.62
C GLY A 70 34.97 4.19 9.48
N GLN A 71 34.21 4.13 10.59
CA GLN A 71 32.84 3.59 10.53
C GLN A 71 31.90 4.42 9.64
N LEU A 72 32.18 5.68 9.37
CA LEU A 72 31.38 6.54 8.53
C LEU A 72 31.65 6.34 7.04
N LEU A 73 32.68 5.56 6.66
CA LEU A 73 33.09 5.37 5.26
C LEU A 73 32.57 4.06 4.67
N MET A 74 32.00 4.13 3.47
CA MET A 74 31.55 2.98 2.68
C MET A 74 32.05 3.11 1.23
N PRO A 75 33.33 2.75 0.98
CA PRO A 75 33.89 2.81 -0.38
C PRO A 75 33.27 1.79 -1.32
N VAL A 76 33.40 2.06 -2.63
CA VAL A 76 33.04 1.14 -3.71
C VAL A 76 34.18 0.13 -3.92
N VAL A 77 33.80 -1.16 -4.02
CA VAL A 77 34.74 -2.24 -4.36
C VAL A 77 34.14 -3.08 -5.48
N TYR A 78 34.95 -3.40 -6.49
CA TYR A 78 34.56 -4.31 -7.56
C TYR A 78 34.83 -5.75 -7.15
N SER A 79 33.85 -6.62 -7.30
CA SER A 79 34.02 -8.04 -7.01
C SER A 79 35.07 -8.65 -7.93
N SER A 80 36.06 -9.33 -7.36
CA SER A 80 37.18 -9.93 -8.08
C SER A 80 37.88 -10.98 -7.23
N LEU A 81 38.40 -12.02 -7.87
CA LEU A 81 39.31 -12.99 -7.27
C LEU A 81 40.79 -12.73 -7.59
N GLN A 82 41.10 -11.62 -8.28
CA GLN A 82 42.48 -11.21 -8.48
C GLN A 82 43.09 -10.80 -7.16
N GLU A 83 44.14 -11.53 -6.73
CA GLU A 83 44.74 -11.42 -5.40
C GLU A 83 45.21 -9.99 -5.08
N GLU A 84 45.76 -9.28 -6.06
CA GLU A 84 46.19 -7.92 -5.88
C GLU A 84 45.05 -6.97 -5.49
N LYS A 85 43.86 -7.11 -6.16
CA LYS A 85 42.67 -6.29 -5.87
C LYS A 85 42.09 -6.64 -4.49
N VAL A 86 42.12 -7.91 -4.13
CA VAL A 86 41.62 -8.34 -2.83
C VAL A 86 42.53 -7.79 -1.74
N LYS A 87 43.87 -7.91 -1.86
CA LYS A 87 44.83 -7.31 -0.92
C LYS A 87 44.69 -5.82 -0.77
N GLN A 88 44.50 -5.09 -1.87
CA GLN A 88 44.22 -3.64 -1.82
C GLN A 88 42.97 -3.33 -0.99
N ALA A 89 41.87 -4.09 -1.18
CA ALA A 89 40.65 -3.92 -0.40
C ALA A 89 40.84 -4.31 1.09
N GLU A 90 41.57 -5.40 1.38
CA GLU A 90 41.95 -5.81 2.75
C GLU A 90 42.78 -4.74 3.44
N GLN A 91 43.79 -4.15 2.72
CA GLN A 91 44.57 -3.06 3.25
C GLN A 91 43.71 -1.86 3.61
N LEU A 92 42.77 -1.45 2.73
CA LEU A 92 41.85 -0.36 3.01
C LEU A 92 41.03 -0.62 4.27
N VAL A 93 40.52 -1.85 4.44
CA VAL A 93 39.80 -2.27 5.67
C VAL A 93 40.67 -2.09 6.92
N ARG A 94 41.93 -2.56 6.87
CA ARG A 94 42.84 -2.51 8.02
C ARG A 94 43.36 -1.12 8.35
N THR A 95 43.62 -0.30 7.32
CA THR A 95 44.26 1.01 7.54
C THR A 95 43.27 2.13 7.80
N CYS A 96 42.08 2.10 7.16
CA CYS A 96 41.05 3.12 7.33
C CYS A 96 39.89 2.68 8.22
N HIS A 97 39.92 1.46 8.75
CA HIS A 97 38.87 0.92 9.65
C HIS A 97 37.45 1.12 9.13
N ILE A 98 37.25 1.02 7.82
CA ILE A 98 36.00 1.36 7.13
C ILE A 98 34.77 0.65 7.72
N GLY A 99 33.64 1.36 7.76
CA GLY A 99 32.40 0.87 8.36
C GLY A 99 31.63 -0.11 7.48
N GLY A 100 31.82 -0.04 6.16
CA GLY A 100 31.14 -0.92 5.22
C GLY A 100 31.74 -0.85 3.82
N ILE A 101 31.15 -1.62 2.90
CA ILE A 101 31.59 -1.73 1.49
C ILE A 101 30.36 -1.79 0.59
N LEU A 102 30.35 -1.00 -0.49
CA LEU A 102 29.44 -1.14 -1.61
C LEU A 102 30.08 -1.97 -2.70
N PHE A 103 29.59 -3.19 -2.93
CA PHE A 103 30.05 -4.02 -4.04
C PHE A 103 29.45 -3.59 -5.38
N GLN A 104 30.29 -3.60 -6.40
CA GLN A 104 29.94 -3.33 -7.80
C GLN A 104 30.41 -4.48 -8.69
N LYS A 105 29.63 -4.79 -9.73
CA LYS A 105 29.92 -5.72 -10.84
C LYS A 105 30.77 -6.95 -10.49
N GLY A 106 30.32 -8.10 -10.92
CA GLY A 106 31.04 -9.36 -10.76
C GLY A 106 30.12 -10.57 -10.91
N THR A 107 30.53 -11.66 -10.29
CA THR A 107 29.75 -12.88 -10.13
C THR A 107 29.40 -13.12 -8.68
N LEU A 108 28.45 -14.01 -8.43
CA LEU A 108 28.06 -14.43 -7.08
C LEU A 108 29.26 -15.01 -6.32
N SER A 109 30.03 -15.90 -6.96
CA SER A 109 31.22 -16.52 -6.35
C SER A 109 32.30 -15.52 -5.97
N GLU A 110 32.60 -14.57 -6.88
CA GLU A 110 33.63 -13.54 -6.65
C GLU A 110 33.24 -12.67 -5.45
N GLN A 111 32.00 -12.16 -5.42
CA GLN A 111 31.57 -11.29 -4.35
C GLN A 111 31.47 -12.01 -3.01
N TYR A 112 30.94 -13.24 -2.99
CA TYR A 112 30.83 -14.02 -1.75
C TYR A 112 32.21 -14.29 -1.13
N THR A 113 33.14 -14.77 -1.92
CA THR A 113 34.52 -15.07 -1.48
C THR A 113 35.21 -13.81 -0.95
N MET A 114 35.09 -12.71 -1.68
CA MET A 114 35.69 -11.45 -1.29
C MET A 114 35.03 -10.88 -0.02
N THR A 115 33.71 -10.97 0.12
CA THR A 115 32.99 -10.56 1.32
C THR A 115 33.57 -11.23 2.57
N ARG A 116 33.81 -12.53 2.51
CA ARG A 116 34.37 -13.29 3.64
C ARG A 116 35.77 -12.81 4.01
N ARG A 117 36.68 -12.72 3.05
CA ARG A 117 38.03 -12.25 3.29
C ARG A 117 38.07 -10.86 3.91
N LEU A 118 37.19 -9.93 3.44
CA LEU A 118 37.15 -8.59 3.99
C LEU A 118 36.53 -8.53 5.39
N GLN A 119 35.57 -9.41 5.70
CA GLN A 119 35.04 -9.55 7.07
C GLN A 119 36.09 -10.09 8.03
N GLU A 120 36.93 -11.04 7.60
CA GLU A 120 38.07 -11.56 8.40
C GLU A 120 39.15 -10.49 8.64
N ALA A 121 39.35 -9.57 7.68
CA ALA A 121 40.29 -8.47 7.81
C ALA A 121 39.80 -7.34 8.74
N ALA A 122 38.50 -7.30 9.05
CA ALA A 122 37.87 -6.19 9.76
C ALA A 122 37.90 -6.36 11.28
N GLY A 123 38.37 -5.36 12.03
CA GLY A 123 38.29 -5.32 13.50
C GLY A 123 36.87 -5.12 14.04
N THR A 124 36.03 -4.45 13.28
CA THR A 124 34.57 -4.30 13.53
C THR A 124 33.81 -4.80 12.30
N PRO A 125 32.76 -5.64 12.43
CA PRO A 125 32.08 -6.22 11.28
C PRO A 125 31.64 -5.18 10.24
N LEU A 126 31.88 -5.45 8.97
CA LEU A 126 31.54 -4.55 7.86
C LEU A 126 30.07 -4.63 7.49
N LEU A 127 29.44 -3.49 7.22
CA LEU A 127 28.17 -3.44 6.51
C LEU A 127 28.41 -3.67 5.02
N ILE A 128 27.92 -4.75 4.48
CA ILE A 128 28.05 -5.08 3.06
C ILE A 128 26.77 -4.60 2.35
N ALA A 129 26.95 -3.79 1.32
CA ALA A 129 25.86 -3.18 0.56
C ALA A 129 25.94 -3.54 -0.93
N LEU A 130 24.80 -3.52 -1.58
CA LEU A 130 24.64 -3.69 -3.03
C LEU A 130 23.54 -2.78 -3.55
N ASP A 131 23.69 -2.28 -4.81
CA ASP A 131 22.58 -1.74 -5.58
C ASP A 131 21.82 -2.88 -6.27
N GLY A 132 20.73 -3.30 -5.69
CA GLY A 132 19.89 -4.37 -6.19
C GLY A 132 18.45 -3.92 -6.46
N GLU A 133 18.24 -2.85 -7.26
CA GLU A 133 16.91 -2.27 -7.55
C GLU A 133 15.97 -3.28 -8.21
N TRP A 134 16.52 -4.17 -9.06
CA TRP A 134 15.84 -5.33 -9.64
C TRP A 134 16.56 -6.63 -9.27
N GLY A 135 16.92 -6.77 -7.99
CA GLY A 135 17.63 -7.91 -7.43
C GLY A 135 19.14 -7.90 -7.72
N LEU A 136 19.81 -8.97 -7.32
CA LEU A 136 21.26 -9.08 -7.36
C LEU A 136 21.83 -9.01 -8.80
N HIS A 137 21.02 -9.41 -9.80
CA HIS A 137 21.42 -9.37 -11.22
C HIS A 137 21.82 -7.98 -11.71
N MET A 138 21.36 -6.92 -11.05
CA MET A 138 21.79 -5.55 -11.37
C MET A 138 23.32 -5.42 -11.30
N ARG A 139 23.99 -6.16 -10.43
CA ARG A 139 25.43 -6.10 -10.20
C ARG A 139 26.15 -7.43 -10.44
N LEU A 140 25.48 -8.56 -10.20
CA LEU A 140 26.04 -9.90 -10.28
C LEU A 140 25.39 -10.66 -11.44
N LYS A 141 26.14 -10.80 -12.54
CA LYS A 141 25.62 -11.23 -13.85
C LYS A 141 25.03 -12.64 -13.90
N ASP A 142 25.36 -13.48 -12.93
CA ASP A 142 24.94 -14.89 -12.80
C ASP A 142 23.85 -15.09 -11.73
N ALA A 143 23.28 -14.01 -11.19
CA ALA A 143 22.11 -14.05 -10.32
C ALA A 143 20.78 -14.07 -11.12
N PRO A 144 19.66 -14.52 -10.52
CA PRO A 144 18.34 -14.47 -11.15
C PRO A 144 17.97 -13.05 -11.56
N ARG A 145 17.41 -12.90 -12.78
CA ARG A 145 16.99 -11.61 -13.31
C ARG A 145 15.54 -11.35 -13.01
N PHE A 146 15.25 -10.21 -12.38
CA PHE A 146 13.89 -9.71 -12.15
C PHE A 146 13.59 -8.49 -13.05
N PRO A 147 12.31 -8.16 -13.32
CA PRO A 147 11.96 -6.98 -14.09
C PRO A 147 12.26 -5.69 -13.34
N ARG A 148 12.45 -4.60 -14.08
CA ARG A 148 12.59 -3.26 -13.52
C ARG A 148 11.28 -2.76 -12.94
N ASN A 149 11.39 -1.82 -12.00
CA ASN A 149 10.28 -1.34 -11.18
C ASN A 149 9.09 -0.79 -11.96
N MET A 150 9.28 -0.15 -13.13
CA MET A 150 8.18 0.43 -13.89
C MET A 150 7.18 -0.63 -14.37
N GLY A 151 7.66 -1.80 -14.81
CA GLY A 151 6.78 -2.93 -15.14
C GLY A 151 6.00 -3.45 -13.92
N LEU A 152 6.59 -3.37 -12.73
CA LEU A 152 5.97 -3.78 -11.48
C LEU A 152 5.07 -2.71 -10.87
N GLY A 153 5.20 -1.45 -11.29
CA GLY A 153 4.41 -0.33 -10.77
C GLY A 153 2.91 -0.48 -11.01
N HIS A 154 2.51 -1.19 -12.07
CA HIS A 154 1.10 -1.43 -12.40
C HIS A 154 0.50 -2.65 -11.68
N GLN A 155 1.29 -3.38 -10.90
CA GLN A 155 0.79 -4.51 -10.13
C GLN A 155 -0.26 -4.08 -9.10
N LYS A 156 -1.35 -4.84 -9.04
CA LYS A 156 -2.43 -4.63 -8.05
C LYS A 156 -2.12 -5.36 -6.73
N ASP A 157 -1.31 -6.41 -6.79
CA ASP A 157 -0.97 -7.26 -5.64
C ASP A 157 0.34 -6.83 -4.97
N ASN A 158 0.23 -6.09 -3.87
CA ASN A 158 1.38 -5.73 -3.03
C ASN A 158 2.03 -6.95 -2.37
N GLN A 159 1.31 -8.07 -2.22
CA GLN A 159 1.86 -9.30 -1.64
C GLN A 159 2.95 -9.90 -2.55
N LEU A 160 2.77 -9.83 -3.87
CA LEU A 160 3.80 -10.26 -4.82
C LEU A 160 5.09 -9.44 -4.64
N LEU A 161 4.97 -8.11 -4.47
CA LEU A 161 6.12 -7.23 -4.25
C LEU A 161 6.78 -7.46 -2.88
N TYR A 162 5.99 -7.71 -1.85
CA TYR A 162 6.50 -8.10 -0.54
C TYR A 162 7.28 -9.44 -0.62
N ASN A 163 6.71 -10.45 -1.27
CA ASN A 163 7.38 -11.74 -1.48
C ASN A 163 8.66 -11.60 -2.30
N TYR A 164 8.64 -10.71 -3.30
CA TYR A 164 9.84 -10.34 -4.07
C TYR A 164 10.91 -9.73 -3.17
N GLY A 165 10.57 -8.80 -2.29
CA GLY A 165 11.49 -8.24 -1.29
C GLY A 165 12.06 -9.32 -0.37
N ARG A 166 11.23 -10.26 0.08
CA ARG A 166 11.65 -11.43 0.89
C ARG A 166 12.66 -12.31 0.16
N GLU A 167 12.42 -12.59 -1.13
CA GLU A 167 13.33 -13.40 -1.95
C GLU A 167 14.67 -12.69 -2.16
N VAL A 168 14.66 -11.40 -2.49
CA VAL A 168 15.90 -10.63 -2.61
C VAL A 168 16.66 -10.59 -1.28
N ALA A 169 15.96 -10.46 -0.15
CA ALA A 169 16.59 -10.52 1.17
C ALA A 169 17.23 -11.89 1.44
N ARG A 170 16.56 -12.99 1.06
CA ARG A 170 17.14 -14.35 1.17
C ARG A 170 18.44 -14.45 0.38
N GLN A 171 18.44 -13.99 -0.88
CA GLN A 171 19.63 -13.98 -1.72
C GLN A 171 20.73 -13.11 -1.12
N CYS A 172 20.41 -11.89 -0.67
CA CYS A 172 21.35 -10.99 0.01
C CYS A 172 22.00 -11.66 1.22
N ARG A 173 21.22 -12.29 2.09
CA ARG A 173 21.74 -12.94 3.29
C ARG A 173 22.66 -14.11 2.98
N LEU A 174 22.36 -14.92 1.95
CA LEU A 174 23.24 -15.99 1.49
C LEU A 174 24.60 -15.45 1.03
N MET A 175 24.60 -14.25 0.45
CA MET A 175 25.80 -13.55 -0.04
C MET A 175 26.53 -12.73 1.03
N GLY A 176 26.02 -12.69 2.27
CA GLY A 176 26.53 -11.81 3.32
C GLY A 176 26.29 -10.33 3.09
N ILE A 177 25.24 -9.97 2.32
CA ILE A 177 24.83 -8.59 2.06
C ILE A 177 23.80 -8.18 3.12
N HIS A 178 24.05 -7.02 3.76
CA HIS A 178 23.26 -6.48 4.86
C HIS A 178 22.34 -5.34 4.44
N ILE A 179 22.69 -4.64 3.36
CA ILE A 179 22.01 -3.43 2.87
C ILE A 179 21.74 -3.57 1.37
N ASN A 180 20.50 -3.34 0.96
CA ASN A 180 20.15 -3.15 -0.44
C ASN A 180 19.76 -1.68 -0.67
N PHE A 181 20.47 -0.98 -1.55
CA PHE A 181 20.12 0.38 -1.96
C PHE A 181 18.92 0.37 -2.91
N ALA A 182 17.78 -0.02 -2.36
CA ALA A 182 16.44 -0.09 -2.94
C ALA A 182 15.41 0.01 -1.80
N PRO A 183 14.20 0.50 -2.08
CA PRO A 183 13.60 0.82 -3.37
C PRO A 183 13.95 2.22 -3.91
N VAL A 184 13.77 2.40 -5.24
CA VAL A 184 13.72 3.72 -5.85
C VAL A 184 12.33 4.30 -5.63
N LEU A 185 12.26 5.38 -4.85
CA LEU A 185 11.00 6.08 -4.53
C LEU A 185 10.80 7.38 -5.32
N ASP A 186 11.69 7.64 -6.29
CA ASP A 186 11.53 8.77 -7.19
C ASP A 186 10.26 8.62 -8.02
N VAL A 187 9.44 9.66 -8.06
CA VAL A 187 8.21 9.72 -8.86
C VAL A 187 8.56 10.21 -10.27
N ASN A 188 8.48 9.33 -11.28
CA ASN A 188 8.90 9.65 -12.65
C ASN A 188 7.84 10.45 -13.42
N ASN A 189 7.56 11.66 -12.96
CA ASN A 189 6.59 12.59 -13.56
C ASN A 189 7.15 13.37 -14.76
N ASN A 190 8.43 13.19 -15.11
CA ASN A 190 9.06 13.76 -16.27
C ASN A 190 9.50 12.66 -17.27
N PRO A 191 8.78 12.47 -18.41
CA PRO A 191 9.13 11.47 -19.41
C PRO A 191 10.53 11.64 -20.03
N LYS A 192 11.11 12.85 -19.92
CA LYS A 192 12.45 13.15 -20.45
C LYS A 192 13.58 12.88 -19.44
N ASN A 193 13.25 12.40 -18.24
CA ASN A 193 14.25 12.09 -17.23
C ASN A 193 15.23 11.02 -17.71
N PRO A 194 16.55 11.33 -17.80
CA PRO A 194 17.54 10.42 -18.36
C PRO A 194 18.04 9.36 -17.35
N VAL A 195 17.75 9.54 -16.05
CA VAL A 195 18.34 8.77 -14.95
C VAL A 195 17.34 7.78 -14.34
N ILE A 196 16.14 8.24 -14.03
CA ILE A 196 15.13 7.45 -13.31
C ILE A 196 14.36 6.53 -14.25
N GLY A 197 13.54 7.07 -15.15
CA GLY A 197 12.84 6.28 -16.16
C GLY A 197 12.26 4.98 -15.62
N THR A 198 12.64 3.84 -16.21
CA THR A 198 12.15 2.50 -15.84
C THR A 198 12.61 2.01 -14.46
N ARG A 199 13.47 2.76 -13.75
CA ARG A 199 13.86 2.45 -12.37
C ARG A 199 12.77 2.80 -11.34
N SER A 200 11.91 3.78 -11.64
CA SER A 200 10.76 4.16 -10.81
C SER A 200 9.61 3.16 -10.94
N PHE A 201 8.77 3.04 -9.90
CA PHE A 201 7.48 2.34 -9.97
C PHE A 201 6.40 3.12 -10.75
N GLY A 202 6.70 4.31 -11.29
CA GLY A 202 5.81 5.09 -12.14
C GLY A 202 5.77 6.58 -11.79
N ASP A 203 4.71 7.24 -12.25
CA ASP A 203 4.49 8.68 -12.17
C ASP A 203 3.49 9.11 -11.07
N ASN A 204 2.85 8.14 -10.43
CA ASN A 204 1.90 8.42 -9.35
C ASN A 204 2.57 8.24 -7.98
N PRO A 205 2.67 9.30 -7.14
CA PRO A 205 3.41 9.26 -5.88
C PRO A 205 2.85 8.23 -4.89
N ARG A 206 1.52 8.01 -4.86
CA ARG A 206 0.91 7.01 -3.98
C ARG A 206 1.29 5.61 -4.41
N ARG A 207 1.22 5.32 -5.71
CA ARG A 207 1.59 4.03 -6.27
C ARG A 207 3.08 3.72 -6.05
N VAL A 208 3.95 4.71 -6.26
CA VAL A 208 5.39 4.59 -5.97
C VAL A 208 5.61 4.26 -4.49
N ALA A 209 4.91 4.96 -3.58
CA ALA A 209 4.96 4.68 -2.15
C ALA A 209 4.51 3.25 -1.82
N GLU A 210 3.31 2.86 -2.24
CA GLU A 210 2.72 1.56 -1.93
C GLU A 210 3.59 0.40 -2.43
N ARG A 211 4.07 0.47 -3.67
CA ARG A 211 4.90 -0.58 -4.29
C ARG A 211 6.28 -0.66 -3.66
N GLY A 212 6.93 0.52 -3.50
CA GLY A 212 8.25 0.60 -2.88
C GLY A 212 8.25 0.15 -1.42
N ILE A 213 7.22 0.53 -0.64
CA ILE A 213 7.08 0.11 0.77
C ILE A 213 6.84 -1.39 0.88
N ALA A 214 5.97 -1.98 0.06
CA ALA A 214 5.74 -3.43 0.08
C ALA A 214 7.03 -4.22 -0.17
N TYR A 215 7.80 -3.82 -1.18
CA TYR A 215 9.11 -4.40 -1.46
C TYR A 215 10.10 -4.20 -0.30
N ALA A 216 10.19 -3.00 0.25
CA ALA A 216 11.09 -2.67 1.35
C ALA A 216 10.75 -3.43 2.65
N GLN A 217 9.48 -3.58 2.96
CA GLN A 217 9.03 -4.40 4.09
C GLN A 217 9.47 -5.86 3.93
N GLY A 218 9.34 -6.40 2.71
CA GLY A 218 9.85 -7.74 2.40
C GLY A 218 11.36 -7.87 2.65
N LEU A 219 12.15 -6.85 2.26
CA LEU A 219 13.59 -6.80 2.53
C LEU A 219 13.89 -6.80 4.02
N GLU A 220 13.29 -5.89 4.80
CA GLU A 220 13.61 -5.74 6.23
C GLU A 220 13.10 -6.90 7.07
N ASP A 221 11.94 -7.45 6.76
CA ASP A 221 11.47 -8.69 7.38
C ASP A 221 12.36 -9.89 7.02
N GLY A 222 13.01 -9.85 5.87
CA GLY A 222 14.06 -10.77 5.47
C GLY A 222 15.39 -10.54 6.17
N GLY A 223 15.54 -9.46 6.93
CA GLY A 223 16.74 -9.10 7.67
C GLY A 223 17.79 -8.36 6.86
N VAL A 224 17.40 -7.65 5.82
CA VAL A 224 18.26 -6.80 4.99
C VAL A 224 17.69 -5.37 5.02
N MET A 225 18.55 -4.39 5.30
CA MET A 225 18.13 -2.98 5.33
C MET A 225 17.69 -2.51 3.95
N ALA A 226 16.50 -1.95 3.86
CA ALA A 226 16.01 -1.22 2.71
C ALA A 226 16.46 0.24 2.77
N VAL A 227 16.91 0.79 1.65
CA VAL A 227 17.34 2.20 1.56
C VAL A 227 16.57 2.90 0.45
N ALA A 228 15.64 3.76 0.83
CA ALA A 228 14.86 4.56 -0.09
C ALA A 228 15.72 5.61 -0.79
N LYS A 229 15.57 5.76 -2.09
CA LYS A 229 16.37 6.70 -2.90
C LYS A 229 15.57 7.32 -4.04
N HIS A 230 15.93 8.52 -4.45
CA HIS A 230 17.04 9.43 -4.06
C HIS A 230 16.44 10.70 -3.44
N PHE A 231 16.51 10.83 -2.11
CA PHE A 231 15.90 11.94 -1.38
C PHE A 231 16.54 13.30 -1.75
N PRO A 232 15.77 14.39 -1.98
CA PRO A 232 14.32 14.54 -1.78
C PRO A 232 13.42 14.15 -2.97
N GLY A 233 13.96 13.58 -4.05
CA GLY A 233 13.25 13.11 -5.23
C GLY A 233 13.92 13.55 -6.53
N HIS A 234 14.35 12.59 -7.36
CA HIS A 234 15.08 12.79 -8.61
C HIS A 234 14.19 12.63 -9.87
N GLY A 235 12.87 12.37 -9.67
CA GLY A 235 11.99 11.99 -10.78
C GLY A 235 11.69 13.11 -11.77
N ASN A 236 11.68 14.37 -11.31
CA ASN A 236 11.37 15.55 -12.13
C ASN A 236 12.62 16.31 -12.60
N THR A 237 13.65 15.62 -13.06
CA THR A 237 14.85 16.25 -13.60
C THR A 237 15.03 15.95 -15.09
N THR A 238 15.70 16.86 -15.82
CA THR A 238 16.04 16.72 -17.23
C THR A 238 17.53 16.46 -17.45
N GLU A 239 18.34 16.52 -16.40
CA GLU A 239 19.79 16.38 -16.42
C GLU A 239 20.24 15.14 -15.63
N ASP A 240 21.43 14.65 -15.95
CA ASP A 240 22.04 13.48 -15.32
C ASP A 240 22.97 13.89 -14.18
N SER A 241 22.62 13.51 -12.94
CA SER A 241 23.42 13.80 -11.74
C SER A 241 24.82 13.16 -11.74
N HIS A 242 25.07 12.18 -12.60
CA HIS A 242 26.43 11.66 -12.81
C HIS A 242 27.33 12.64 -13.56
N LYS A 243 26.75 13.61 -14.26
CA LYS A 243 27.47 14.56 -15.14
C LYS A 243 27.36 16.00 -14.70
N THR A 244 26.27 16.39 -14.07
CA THR A 244 25.95 17.75 -13.66
C THR A 244 25.26 17.76 -12.31
N LEU A 245 24.95 18.97 -11.78
CA LEU A 245 24.07 19.15 -10.64
C LEU A 245 22.64 19.49 -11.15
N PRO A 246 21.72 18.51 -11.26
CA PRO A 246 20.39 18.76 -11.78
C PRO A 246 19.59 19.65 -10.83
N THR A 247 18.74 20.51 -11.41
CA THR A 247 17.84 21.37 -10.62
C THR A 247 16.41 20.89 -10.69
N VAL A 248 15.73 20.82 -9.52
CA VAL A 248 14.30 20.53 -9.39
C VAL A 248 13.57 21.86 -9.18
N PHE A 249 12.87 22.33 -10.21
CA PHE A 249 12.08 23.57 -10.21
C PHE A 249 10.64 23.33 -9.76
N ALA A 250 10.43 22.77 -8.59
CA ALA A 250 9.10 22.58 -8.01
C ALA A 250 8.95 23.49 -6.78
N SER A 251 7.75 23.98 -6.54
CA SER A 251 7.40 24.68 -5.31
C SER A 251 7.44 23.73 -4.10
N ARG A 252 7.51 24.27 -2.90
CA ARG A 252 7.46 23.46 -1.67
C ARG A 252 6.20 22.60 -1.62
N GLU A 253 5.04 23.10 -2.01
CA GLU A 253 3.76 22.40 -2.02
C GLU A 253 3.77 21.25 -3.05
N GLU A 254 4.30 21.47 -4.23
CA GLU A 254 4.45 20.41 -5.26
C GLU A 254 5.37 19.30 -4.78
N LEU A 255 6.52 19.65 -4.18
CA LEU A 255 7.44 18.68 -3.59
C LEU A 255 6.76 17.85 -2.48
N GLU A 256 5.97 18.48 -1.61
CA GLU A 256 5.24 17.83 -0.53
C GLU A 256 4.23 16.79 -1.04
N ASN A 257 3.55 17.11 -2.15
CA ASN A 257 2.50 16.28 -2.72
C ASN A 257 3.04 15.20 -3.68
N THR A 258 4.25 15.36 -4.21
CA THR A 258 4.81 14.48 -5.23
C THR A 258 6.09 13.80 -4.76
N GLU A 259 7.21 14.54 -4.77
CA GLU A 259 8.55 13.96 -4.56
C GLU A 259 8.76 13.46 -3.13
N LEU A 260 8.34 14.24 -2.12
CA LEU A 260 8.51 13.92 -0.70
C LEU A 260 7.47 12.91 -0.19
N PHE A 261 6.34 12.77 -0.87
CA PHE A 261 5.24 11.92 -0.43
C PHE A 261 5.66 10.45 -0.22
N PRO A 262 6.32 9.77 -1.19
CA PRO A 262 6.74 8.37 -0.99
C PRO A 262 7.72 8.20 0.16
N PHE A 263 8.62 9.14 0.38
CA PHE A 263 9.58 9.08 1.50
C PHE A 263 8.87 9.25 2.85
N LYS A 264 7.90 10.17 2.94
CA LYS A 264 7.09 10.32 4.16
C LYS A 264 6.37 9.02 4.54
N GLU A 265 5.76 8.36 3.57
CA GLU A 265 5.08 7.08 3.81
C GLU A 265 6.08 5.96 4.18
N PHE A 266 7.27 5.94 3.55
CA PHE A 266 8.34 5.00 3.88
C PHE A 266 8.82 5.15 5.33
N PHE A 267 9.00 6.39 5.81
CA PHE A 267 9.40 6.64 7.20
C PHE A 267 8.30 6.26 8.19
N ARG A 268 7.04 6.51 7.83
CA ARG A 268 5.88 6.09 8.63
C ARG A 268 5.75 4.59 8.75
N ALA A 269 6.19 3.86 7.74
CA ALA A 269 6.23 2.40 7.76
C ALA A 269 7.35 1.84 8.67
N GLY A 270 8.19 2.69 9.26
CA GLY A 270 9.26 2.26 10.16
C GLY A 270 10.46 1.65 9.45
N LEU A 271 10.70 1.98 8.19
CA LEU A 271 11.80 1.49 7.36
C LEU A 271 13.08 2.29 7.60
N SER A 272 14.26 1.67 7.37
CA SER A 272 15.47 1.97 8.14
C SER A 272 16.51 2.82 7.43
N GLY A 273 16.49 2.93 6.10
CA GLY A 273 17.56 3.63 5.35
C GLY A 273 17.02 4.67 4.36
N VAL A 274 17.80 5.73 4.14
CA VAL A 274 17.55 6.73 3.09
C VAL A 274 18.85 7.18 2.44
N MET A 275 18.85 7.39 1.13
CA MET A 275 19.99 7.94 0.39
C MET A 275 19.66 9.35 -0.11
N THR A 276 20.51 10.32 0.25
CA THR A 276 20.40 11.73 -0.19
C THR A 276 21.04 11.92 -1.54
N ALA A 277 20.31 12.52 -2.47
CA ALA A 277 20.74 12.78 -3.84
C ALA A 277 21.69 13.98 -3.97
N HIS A 278 22.32 14.10 -5.12
CA HIS A 278 23.04 15.31 -5.53
C HIS A 278 22.16 16.16 -6.44
N LEU A 279 21.23 16.92 -5.83
CA LEU A 279 20.23 17.76 -6.51
C LEU A 279 20.27 19.19 -5.97
N ASN A 280 20.13 20.16 -6.85
CA ASN A 280 19.82 21.53 -6.47
C ASN A 280 18.29 21.70 -6.35
N VAL A 281 17.79 22.03 -5.16
CA VAL A 281 16.35 22.16 -4.91
C VAL A 281 16.07 23.51 -4.24
N PRO A 282 15.92 24.60 -5.03
CA PRO A 282 15.82 25.96 -4.49
C PRO A 282 14.65 26.19 -3.52
N ALA A 283 13.58 25.40 -3.60
CA ALA A 283 12.45 25.49 -2.67
C ALA A 283 12.75 24.91 -1.27
N LEU A 284 13.86 24.15 -1.12
CA LEU A 284 14.26 23.50 0.13
C LEU A 284 15.62 24.03 0.64
N GLU A 285 16.46 24.58 -0.23
CA GLU A 285 17.78 25.09 0.09
C GLU A 285 17.97 26.48 -0.54
N ALA A 286 18.09 27.51 0.30
CA ALA A 286 18.23 28.89 -0.14
C ALA A 286 19.59 29.20 -0.77
N LYS A 287 20.63 28.45 -0.36
CA LYS A 287 21.99 28.63 -0.91
C LYS A 287 22.07 27.97 -2.28
N LYS A 288 22.27 28.82 -3.30
CA LYS A 288 22.34 28.40 -4.71
C LYS A 288 23.40 27.32 -4.94
N ASN A 289 23.09 26.37 -5.83
CA ASN A 289 23.99 25.32 -6.26
C ASN A 289 24.56 24.46 -5.11
N THR A 290 23.79 24.29 -4.04
CA THR A 290 24.14 23.38 -2.95
C THR A 290 23.45 22.04 -3.20
N PRO A 291 24.22 20.94 -3.40
CA PRO A 291 23.66 19.60 -3.54
C PRO A 291 22.86 19.20 -2.29
N SER A 292 21.72 18.56 -2.44
CA SER A 292 20.88 18.12 -1.32
C SER A 292 21.64 17.31 -0.27
N SER A 293 22.59 16.46 -0.69
CA SER A 293 23.45 15.68 0.20
C SER A 293 24.44 16.52 1.01
N LEU A 294 24.68 17.78 0.62
CA LEU A 294 25.55 18.72 1.33
C LEU A 294 24.78 19.87 2.01
N SER A 295 23.45 19.79 2.01
CA SER A 295 22.54 20.79 2.57
C SER A 295 22.09 20.40 3.98
N HIS A 296 22.43 21.22 4.99
CA HIS A 296 21.93 21.05 6.34
C HIS A 296 20.39 21.22 6.38
N ALA A 297 19.86 22.19 5.63
CA ALA A 297 18.42 22.43 5.53
C ALA A 297 17.66 21.18 5.01
N ILE A 298 18.27 20.38 4.11
CA ILE A 298 17.62 19.19 3.56
C ILE A 298 17.89 17.94 4.42
N CYS A 299 19.15 17.67 4.79
CA CYS A 299 19.50 16.45 5.52
C CYS A 299 19.13 16.52 7.01
N THR A 300 19.26 17.68 7.65
CA THR A 300 18.99 17.84 9.08
C THR A 300 17.61 18.44 9.31
N ASP A 301 17.35 19.67 8.84
CA ASP A 301 16.12 20.37 9.21
C ASP A 301 14.89 19.69 8.61
N LEU A 302 14.89 19.37 7.30
CA LEU A 302 13.78 18.69 6.66
C LEU A 302 13.73 17.20 7.03
N LEU A 303 14.80 16.43 6.72
CA LEU A 303 14.74 14.97 6.82
C LEU A 303 14.73 14.47 8.27
N ARG A 304 15.67 14.98 9.12
CA ARG A 304 15.77 14.54 10.53
C ARG A 304 14.71 15.17 11.42
N GLN A 305 14.52 16.51 11.35
CA GLN A 305 13.67 17.22 12.31
C GLN A 305 12.21 17.26 11.85
N GLU A 306 11.92 17.81 10.66
CA GLU A 306 10.54 17.99 10.18
C GLU A 306 9.87 16.67 9.84
N MET A 307 10.53 15.80 9.07
CA MET A 307 10.01 14.48 8.68
C MET A 307 10.25 13.40 9.75
N GLY A 308 11.08 13.67 10.75
CA GLY A 308 11.32 12.82 11.91
C GLY A 308 12.04 11.50 11.58
N PHE A 309 12.81 11.43 10.49
CA PHE A 309 13.53 10.22 10.12
C PHE A 309 14.68 9.93 11.10
N LYS A 310 14.69 8.75 11.69
CA LYS A 310 15.66 8.30 12.70
C LYS A 310 16.66 7.26 12.20
N GLY A 311 16.46 6.70 11.01
CA GLY A 311 17.32 5.66 10.43
C GLY A 311 18.66 6.16 9.91
N LEU A 312 19.40 5.33 9.18
CA LEU A 312 20.67 5.70 8.57
C LEU A 312 20.48 6.55 7.31
N ILE A 313 21.21 7.65 7.22
CA ILE A 313 21.29 8.51 6.04
C ILE A 313 22.62 8.24 5.33
N PHE A 314 22.52 7.82 4.08
CA PHE A 314 23.66 7.62 3.17
C PHE A 314 23.72 8.79 2.19
N THR A 315 24.92 9.26 1.83
CA THR A 315 25.04 10.08 0.64
C THR A 315 24.83 9.22 -0.61
N ASP A 316 24.41 9.79 -1.73
CA ASP A 316 24.69 9.20 -3.04
C ASP A 316 26.21 9.19 -3.29
N GLY A 317 26.66 8.54 -4.37
CA GLY A 317 28.09 8.34 -4.65
C GLY A 317 28.88 9.63 -4.71
N LEU A 318 29.80 9.87 -3.77
CA LEU A 318 30.61 11.08 -3.70
C LEU A 318 31.59 11.23 -4.87
N ALA A 319 31.76 10.21 -5.70
CA ALA A 319 32.50 10.28 -6.95
C ALA A 319 31.72 10.91 -8.12
N MET A 320 30.42 11.17 -7.97
CA MET A 320 29.57 11.76 -9.02
C MET A 320 29.90 13.25 -9.23
N GLN A 321 29.78 13.73 -10.48
CA GLN A 321 30.06 15.13 -10.79
C GLN A 321 29.07 16.10 -10.15
N GLY A 322 27.82 15.68 -9.92
CA GLY A 322 26.79 16.49 -9.31
C GLY A 322 27.09 16.98 -7.89
N VAL A 323 28.00 16.32 -7.16
CA VAL A 323 28.42 16.74 -5.82
C VAL A 323 29.69 17.58 -5.82
N GLN A 324 30.44 17.60 -6.93
CA GLN A 324 31.73 18.30 -7.06
C GLN A 324 31.51 19.82 -7.14
N THR A 325 31.26 20.44 -6.00
CA THR A 325 31.02 21.89 -5.88
C THR A 325 32.16 22.59 -5.14
N ALA A 326 32.51 23.78 -5.56
CA ALA A 326 33.51 24.60 -4.88
C ALA A 326 33.11 24.87 -3.41
N GLY A 327 34.06 24.84 -2.52
CA GLY A 327 33.87 25.13 -1.09
C GLY A 327 35.22 25.15 -0.34
N SER A 328 35.27 25.78 0.81
CA SER A 328 36.47 25.87 1.64
C SER A 328 36.78 24.56 2.40
N GLN A 329 35.80 23.71 2.55
CA GLN A 329 35.95 22.44 3.26
C GLN A 329 35.78 21.25 2.31
N PRO A 330 36.42 20.09 2.59
CA PRO A 330 36.23 18.86 1.83
C PRO A 330 34.75 18.44 1.74
N ILE A 331 34.38 17.83 0.62
CA ILE A 331 33.00 17.33 0.38
C ILE A 331 32.58 16.36 1.47
N SER A 332 33.48 15.49 1.90
CA SER A 332 33.31 14.51 2.99
C SER A 332 32.88 15.18 4.30
N VAL A 333 33.59 16.22 4.70
CA VAL A 333 33.31 16.99 5.93
C VAL A 333 31.95 17.70 5.79
N ARG A 334 31.71 18.37 4.68
CA ARG A 334 30.41 19.04 4.40
C ARG A 334 29.24 18.08 4.45
N ALA A 335 29.39 16.87 3.90
CA ALA A 335 28.33 15.85 3.94
C ALA A 335 28.00 15.38 5.37
N ILE A 336 29.02 15.21 6.24
CA ILE A 336 28.83 14.86 7.65
C ILE A 336 28.11 15.98 8.39
N LEU A 337 28.55 17.22 8.21
CA LEU A 337 27.96 18.41 8.83
C LEU A 337 26.54 18.71 8.35
N ALA A 338 26.23 18.32 7.10
CA ALA A 338 24.85 18.37 6.58
C ALA A 338 23.89 17.42 7.30
N GLY A 339 24.39 16.30 7.88
CA GLY A 339 23.57 15.37 8.64
C GLY A 339 23.63 13.91 8.16
N ASN A 340 24.38 13.60 7.08
CA ASN A 340 24.55 12.21 6.63
C ASN A 340 25.32 11.37 7.66
N ASP A 341 24.99 10.11 7.77
CA ASP A 341 25.66 9.16 8.70
C ASP A 341 26.79 8.40 8.00
N ILE A 342 26.62 8.07 6.71
CA ILE A 342 27.57 7.25 5.94
C ILE A 342 27.91 7.96 4.62
N LEU A 343 29.21 8.05 4.35
CA LEU A 343 29.81 8.59 3.12
C LEU A 343 29.97 7.47 2.11
N LEU A 344 29.13 7.46 1.07
CA LEU A 344 29.12 6.41 0.05
C LEU A 344 30.05 6.74 -1.12
N GLY A 345 30.89 5.78 -1.50
CA GLY A 345 31.69 5.82 -2.73
C GLY A 345 32.56 7.08 -2.89
N PRO A 346 33.40 7.43 -1.90
CA PRO A 346 34.36 8.52 -2.08
C PRO A 346 35.36 8.18 -3.20
N VAL A 347 35.81 9.22 -3.91
CA VAL A 347 36.80 9.07 -5.02
C VAL A 347 38.09 8.42 -4.53
N ASP A 348 38.61 8.90 -3.40
CA ASP A 348 39.80 8.39 -2.72
C ASP A 348 39.44 8.14 -1.25
N PRO A 349 39.21 6.89 -0.88
CA PRO A 349 38.85 6.54 0.50
C PRO A 349 39.91 6.89 1.54
N VAL A 350 41.21 6.78 1.20
CA VAL A 350 42.32 7.07 2.14
C VAL A 350 42.40 8.56 2.39
N LYS A 351 42.33 9.37 1.34
CA LYS A 351 42.30 10.83 1.45
C LYS A 351 41.05 11.28 2.23
N THR A 352 39.88 10.72 1.92
CA THR A 352 38.61 11.03 2.62
C THR A 352 38.70 10.71 4.11
N PHE A 353 39.30 9.56 4.45
CA PHE A 353 39.57 9.19 5.84
C PHE A 353 40.44 10.25 6.55
N SER A 354 41.55 10.66 5.94
CA SER A 354 42.44 11.67 6.48
C SER A 354 41.76 13.04 6.62
N GLU A 355 40.96 13.44 5.65
CA GLU A 355 40.17 14.69 5.69
C GLU A 355 39.20 14.75 6.86
N VAL A 356 38.46 13.66 7.09
CA VAL A 356 37.49 13.56 8.18
C VAL A 356 38.21 13.47 9.53
N LEU A 357 39.30 12.73 9.61
CA LEU A 357 40.12 12.66 10.84
C LEU A 357 40.66 14.01 11.23
N ALA A 358 41.28 14.75 10.31
CA ALA A 358 41.76 16.10 10.54
C ALA A 358 40.64 17.04 10.99
N ALA A 359 39.43 16.94 10.40
CA ALA A 359 38.29 17.76 10.79
C ALA A 359 37.76 17.41 12.20
N VAL A 360 38.00 16.22 12.71
CA VAL A 360 37.71 15.84 14.11
C VAL A 360 38.78 16.38 15.05
N GLU A 361 40.05 16.32 14.64
CA GLU A 361 41.18 16.85 15.44
C GLU A 361 41.13 18.35 15.60
N ASP A 362 40.80 19.10 14.55
CA ASP A 362 40.64 20.58 14.58
C ASP A 362 39.25 21.01 15.13
N ARG A 363 38.39 20.10 15.51
CA ARG A 363 37.04 20.29 16.04
C ARG A 363 36.03 20.90 15.06
N THR A 364 36.28 20.92 13.77
CA THR A 364 35.27 21.20 12.74
C THR A 364 34.12 20.21 12.82
N ILE A 365 34.44 18.94 13.05
CA ILE A 365 33.49 17.90 13.44
C ILE A 365 33.68 17.66 14.95
N SER A 366 32.65 17.89 15.75
CA SER A 366 32.77 17.68 17.20
C SER A 366 32.86 16.16 17.50
N LYS A 367 33.53 15.82 18.62
CA LYS A 367 33.62 14.42 19.07
C LYS A 367 32.24 13.84 19.39
N GLU A 368 31.32 14.66 19.90
CA GLU A 368 29.95 14.31 20.23
C GLU A 368 29.19 13.91 18.95
N LEU A 369 29.36 14.68 17.86
CA LEU A 369 28.73 14.37 16.57
C LEU A 369 29.29 13.07 15.98
N LEU A 370 30.62 12.88 16.02
CA LEU A 370 31.24 11.63 15.60
C LEU A 370 30.72 10.44 16.40
N ASP A 371 30.65 10.56 17.72
CA ASP A 371 30.19 9.52 18.63
C ASP A 371 28.71 9.20 18.39
N GLU A 372 27.85 10.20 18.19
CA GLU A 372 26.44 10.01 17.84
C GLU A 372 26.27 9.17 16.57
N LYS A 373 26.97 9.56 15.49
CA LYS A 373 26.91 8.86 14.21
C LYS A 373 27.46 7.43 14.31
N CYS A 374 28.62 7.26 14.94
CA CYS A 374 29.24 5.96 15.16
C CYS A 374 28.33 5.04 15.97
N ARG A 375 27.74 5.50 17.07
CA ARG A 375 26.79 4.74 17.90
C ARG A 375 25.59 4.28 17.08
N LYS A 376 25.05 5.13 16.23
CA LYS A 376 23.93 4.77 15.35
C LYS A 376 24.33 3.67 14.37
N ILE A 377 25.46 3.81 13.70
CA ILE A 377 25.97 2.78 12.77
C ILE A 377 26.19 1.46 13.50
N LEU A 378 26.79 1.48 14.68
CA LEU A 378 27.02 0.29 15.50
C LEU A 378 25.70 -0.39 15.92
N ALA A 379 24.66 0.39 16.27
CA ALA A 379 23.36 -0.19 16.59
C ALA A 379 22.77 -0.98 15.40
N PHE A 380 22.85 -0.44 14.19
CA PHE A 380 22.42 -1.15 12.98
C PHE A 380 23.32 -2.37 12.67
N LYS A 381 24.63 -2.29 12.90
CA LYS A 381 25.52 -3.47 12.81
C LYS A 381 25.10 -4.56 13.78
N TYR A 382 24.72 -4.21 15.01
CA TYR A 382 24.21 -5.16 15.97
C TYR A 382 22.95 -5.88 15.43
N ALA A 383 21.97 -5.13 14.96
CA ALA A 383 20.70 -5.68 14.48
C ALA A 383 20.85 -6.53 13.21
N LEU A 384 21.72 -6.12 12.29
CA LEU A 384 21.88 -6.76 10.99
C LEU A 384 22.86 -7.95 11.00
N ILE A 385 23.88 -7.92 11.86
CA ILE A 385 24.97 -8.88 11.86
C ILE A 385 25.01 -9.67 13.14
N ILE A 386 25.18 -9.00 14.30
CA ILE A 386 25.49 -9.66 15.57
C ILE A 386 24.29 -10.45 16.10
N CYS A 387 23.11 -9.83 16.16
CA CYS A 387 21.89 -10.44 16.68
C CYS A 387 21.44 -11.66 15.85
N LYS A 388 21.67 -11.63 14.53
CA LYS A 388 21.24 -12.69 13.61
C LYS A 388 22.24 -13.83 13.47
N GLY A 389 23.41 -13.69 14.08
CA GLY A 389 24.51 -14.65 13.97
C GLY A 389 25.15 -14.67 12.58
N ILE A 390 26.41 -15.11 12.52
CA ILE A 390 27.08 -15.34 11.23
C ILE A 390 26.47 -16.60 10.63
N SER A 391 26.00 -16.52 9.40
CA SER A 391 25.50 -17.68 8.65
C SER A 391 26.58 -18.77 8.64
N LYS A 392 26.17 -20.04 8.81
CA LYS A 392 27.09 -21.16 8.67
C LYS A 392 27.82 -21.03 7.33
N GLU A 393 29.12 -21.13 7.36
CA GLU A 393 29.94 -21.05 6.16
C GLU A 393 29.56 -22.15 5.17
N LEU A 394 29.28 -21.74 3.95
CA LEU A 394 29.02 -22.64 2.86
C LEU A 394 30.09 -22.48 1.79
N PRO A 395 30.41 -23.51 1.02
CA PRO A 395 31.21 -23.36 -0.20
C PRO A 395 30.56 -22.36 -1.19
N ALA A 396 31.37 -21.61 -1.87
CA ALA A 396 30.86 -20.58 -2.82
C ALA A 396 29.90 -21.17 -3.88
N GLU A 397 30.23 -22.38 -4.41
CA GLU A 397 29.38 -23.09 -5.36
C GLU A 397 28.00 -23.43 -4.80
N GLU A 398 27.93 -23.79 -3.53
CA GLU A 398 26.67 -24.06 -2.83
C GLU A 398 25.84 -22.78 -2.66
N VAL A 399 26.47 -21.67 -2.33
CA VAL A 399 25.80 -20.35 -2.25
C VAL A 399 25.25 -19.95 -3.62
N VAL A 400 26.04 -20.09 -4.68
CA VAL A 400 25.61 -19.84 -6.06
C VAL A 400 24.37 -20.67 -6.42
N ARG A 401 24.39 -21.96 -6.07
CA ARG A 401 23.28 -22.87 -6.29
C ARG A 401 22.03 -22.46 -5.51
N GLN A 402 22.18 -22.07 -4.25
CA GLN A 402 21.04 -21.64 -3.40
C GLN A 402 20.49 -20.29 -3.82
N VAL A 403 21.29 -19.36 -4.29
CA VAL A 403 20.83 -18.09 -4.85
C VAL A 403 19.99 -18.34 -6.10
N ASN A 404 20.45 -19.23 -7.00
CA ASN A 404 19.76 -19.63 -8.23
C ASN A 404 18.79 -20.81 -7.99
N SER A 405 18.03 -20.77 -6.88
CA SER A 405 17.08 -21.80 -6.54
C SER A 405 15.84 -21.81 -7.45
N ARG A 406 15.10 -22.92 -7.45
CA ARG A 406 13.82 -23.03 -8.18
C ARG A 406 12.80 -22.00 -7.70
N GLU A 407 12.83 -21.63 -6.41
CA GLU A 407 11.97 -20.60 -5.83
C GLU A 407 12.30 -19.23 -6.42
N ALA A 408 13.59 -18.94 -6.61
CA ALA A 408 14.05 -17.70 -7.25
C ALA A 408 13.64 -17.66 -8.73
N GLU A 409 13.73 -18.78 -9.45
CA GLU A 409 13.28 -18.90 -10.85
C GLU A 409 11.77 -18.68 -10.96
N ARG A 410 10.97 -19.31 -10.11
CA ARG A 410 9.51 -19.10 -10.06
C ARG A 410 9.16 -17.64 -9.76
N MET A 411 9.78 -17.06 -8.75
CA MET A 411 9.57 -15.63 -8.42
C MET A 411 9.90 -14.75 -9.63
N SER A 412 10.96 -15.07 -10.37
CA SER A 412 11.31 -14.35 -11.59
C SER A 412 10.21 -14.50 -12.66
N GLU A 413 9.70 -15.70 -12.89
CA GLU A 413 8.62 -15.96 -13.86
C GLU A 413 7.34 -15.20 -13.47
N ASP A 414 6.92 -15.28 -12.20
CA ASP A 414 5.72 -14.60 -11.69
C ASP A 414 5.84 -13.08 -11.88
N LEU A 415 6.99 -12.50 -11.55
CA LEU A 415 7.23 -11.07 -11.71
C LEU A 415 7.29 -10.64 -13.18
N TRP A 416 7.90 -11.42 -14.07
CA TRP A 416 7.92 -11.12 -15.51
C TRP A 416 6.53 -11.24 -16.13
N GLN A 417 5.75 -12.27 -15.78
CA GLN A 417 4.36 -12.39 -16.20
C GLN A 417 3.53 -11.19 -15.71
N ALA A 418 3.71 -10.81 -14.45
CA ALA A 418 3.05 -9.70 -13.82
C ALA A 418 3.46 -8.34 -14.43
N SER A 419 4.69 -8.19 -14.93
CA SER A 419 5.19 -6.93 -15.48
C SER A 419 4.61 -6.56 -16.85
N ILE A 420 4.13 -7.53 -17.65
CA ILE A 420 3.58 -7.25 -18.99
C ILE A 420 2.21 -6.59 -18.87
N THR A 421 2.07 -5.40 -19.41
CA THR A 421 0.85 -4.59 -19.31
C THR A 421 0.16 -4.48 -20.68
N ILE A 422 -1.15 -4.76 -20.71
CA ILE A 422 -2.00 -4.47 -21.88
C ILE A 422 -2.64 -3.10 -21.65
N LEU A 423 -2.16 -2.06 -22.36
CA LEU A 423 -2.67 -0.70 -22.23
C LEU A 423 -3.97 -0.47 -23.01
N LYS A 424 -4.20 -1.28 -24.04
CA LYS A 424 -5.36 -1.15 -24.93
C LYS A 424 -5.69 -2.51 -25.52
N ASN A 425 -6.98 -2.86 -25.55
CA ASN A 425 -7.47 -4.08 -26.14
C ASN A 425 -8.91 -3.88 -26.70
N LYS A 426 -9.01 -3.22 -27.88
CA LYS A 426 -10.31 -2.91 -28.51
C LYS A 426 -11.03 -4.18 -28.95
N LYS A 427 -12.30 -4.33 -28.52
CA LYS A 427 -13.18 -5.45 -28.86
C LYS A 427 -12.55 -6.82 -28.56
N HIS A 428 -11.87 -6.96 -27.43
CA HIS A 428 -11.20 -8.19 -27.00
C HIS A 428 -10.32 -8.82 -28.10
N PHE A 429 -9.53 -7.96 -28.78
CA PHE A 429 -8.66 -8.41 -29.87
C PHE A 429 -7.57 -9.38 -29.39
N LEU A 430 -7.07 -9.21 -28.19
CA LEU A 430 -6.19 -10.14 -27.50
C LEU A 430 -7.00 -10.91 -26.43
N PRO A 431 -6.71 -12.18 -26.18
CA PRO A 431 -5.64 -13.00 -26.80
C PRO A 431 -5.98 -13.43 -28.22
N LEU A 432 -4.95 -13.72 -29.01
CA LEU A 432 -5.09 -14.27 -30.36
C LEU A 432 -5.09 -15.80 -30.28
N SER A 433 -6.06 -16.45 -30.94
CA SER A 433 -6.12 -17.92 -30.99
C SER A 433 -4.94 -18.51 -31.81
N GLU A 434 -4.64 -19.77 -31.59
CA GLU A 434 -3.61 -20.50 -32.39
C GLU A 434 -4.00 -20.61 -33.87
N GLU A 435 -5.26 -20.50 -34.22
CA GLU A 435 -5.80 -20.56 -35.59
C GLU A 435 -5.57 -19.24 -36.36
N ASN A 436 -5.39 -18.12 -35.65
CA ASN A 436 -5.13 -16.83 -36.29
C ASN A 436 -3.81 -16.85 -37.04
N ARG A 437 -3.85 -16.47 -38.31
CA ARG A 437 -2.67 -16.19 -39.12
C ARG A 437 -2.08 -14.85 -38.71
N ILE A 438 -0.93 -14.91 -38.05
CA ILE A 438 -0.27 -13.73 -37.48
C ILE A 438 1.02 -13.42 -38.22
N ALA A 439 1.22 -12.16 -38.57
CA ALA A 439 2.52 -11.65 -38.98
C ALA A 439 3.15 -10.81 -37.87
N CYS A 440 4.48 -10.83 -37.78
CA CYS A 440 5.22 -9.93 -36.89
C CYS A 440 6.16 -9.03 -37.71
N VAL A 441 6.07 -7.72 -37.48
CA VAL A 441 6.96 -6.72 -38.08
C VAL A 441 7.85 -6.14 -36.98
N ASN A 442 9.13 -6.41 -37.03
CA ASN A 442 10.12 -5.85 -36.13
C ASN A 442 10.66 -4.53 -36.68
N LEU A 443 10.44 -3.44 -35.97
CA LEU A 443 11.01 -2.14 -36.33
C LEU A 443 12.51 -2.12 -36.04
N ASP A 444 13.30 -1.87 -37.08
CA ASP A 444 14.77 -1.74 -37.00
C ASP A 444 15.47 -2.89 -36.25
N GLY A 445 15.01 -4.11 -36.50
CA GLY A 445 15.52 -5.34 -35.87
C GLY A 445 15.44 -6.53 -36.78
N ALA A 446 16.05 -7.64 -36.35
CA ALA A 446 15.98 -8.91 -37.09
C ALA A 446 14.54 -9.35 -37.26
N ALA A 447 14.19 -9.88 -38.43
CA ALA A 447 12.82 -10.36 -38.70
C ALA A 447 12.41 -11.48 -37.71
N SER A 448 13.29 -12.44 -37.45
CA SER A 448 13.08 -13.49 -36.46
C SER A 448 13.91 -13.22 -35.20
N ASN A 449 13.30 -13.41 -34.02
CA ASN A 449 13.93 -13.25 -32.73
C ASN A 449 13.18 -14.08 -31.67
N THR A 450 13.60 -14.04 -30.39
CA THR A 450 12.96 -14.77 -29.29
C THR A 450 11.44 -14.51 -29.21
N PHE A 451 11.00 -13.29 -29.39
CA PHE A 451 9.56 -12.95 -29.31
C PHE A 451 8.75 -13.65 -30.42
N THR A 452 9.25 -13.62 -31.66
CA THR A 452 8.58 -14.28 -32.80
C THR A 452 8.59 -15.80 -32.67
N GLN A 453 9.67 -16.37 -32.11
CA GLN A 453 9.76 -17.81 -31.82
C GLN A 453 8.74 -18.23 -30.74
N GLU A 454 8.64 -17.45 -29.66
CA GLU A 454 7.67 -17.73 -28.57
C GLU A 454 6.21 -17.52 -29.02
N LEU A 455 5.94 -16.67 -30.01
CA LEU A 455 4.63 -16.58 -30.66
C LEU A 455 4.32 -17.80 -31.57
N GLY A 456 5.30 -18.68 -31.84
CA GLY A 456 5.16 -19.81 -32.72
C GLY A 456 5.19 -19.44 -34.23
N LEU A 457 5.78 -18.29 -34.56
CA LEU A 457 5.84 -17.83 -35.96
C LEU A 457 7.00 -18.46 -36.74
N THR A 458 6.73 -18.77 -38.00
CA THR A 458 7.77 -19.20 -38.97
C THR A 458 8.48 -17.99 -39.59
N SER A 459 9.62 -18.22 -40.19
CA SER A 459 10.37 -17.11 -40.84
C SER A 459 9.57 -16.41 -41.95
N LYS A 460 8.58 -17.10 -42.57
CA LYS A 460 7.70 -16.54 -43.60
C LYS A 460 6.75 -15.45 -43.05
N ASP A 461 6.44 -15.51 -41.78
CA ASP A 461 5.49 -14.64 -41.10
C ASP A 461 6.22 -13.50 -40.36
N CYS A 462 7.55 -13.49 -40.42
CA CYS A 462 8.41 -12.52 -39.72
C CYS A 462 9.02 -11.54 -40.70
N TYR A 463 8.82 -10.26 -40.42
CA TYR A 463 9.29 -9.18 -41.29
C TYR A 463 10.15 -8.18 -40.48
N SER A 464 11.03 -7.49 -41.19
CA SER A 464 11.81 -6.36 -40.66
C SER A 464 11.48 -5.10 -41.44
N TYR A 465 11.26 -4.00 -40.74
CA TYR A 465 11.11 -2.67 -41.33
C TYR A 465 12.17 -1.75 -40.75
N ALA A 466 13.13 -1.36 -41.57
CA ALA A 466 14.31 -0.58 -41.17
C ALA A 466 14.14 0.91 -41.38
N LYS A 467 14.85 1.71 -40.61
CA LYS A 467 14.96 3.15 -40.79
C LYS A 467 15.55 3.42 -42.20
N GLY A 468 14.97 4.38 -42.96
CA GLY A 468 15.37 4.65 -44.35
C GLY A 468 14.70 3.78 -45.42
N SER A 469 13.72 2.93 -45.03
CA SER A 469 12.91 2.20 -46.01
C SER A 469 12.16 3.17 -46.94
N ASN A 470 12.26 2.95 -48.25
CA ASN A 470 11.60 3.79 -49.27
C ASN A 470 10.12 3.44 -49.45
N SER A 471 9.40 4.23 -50.25
CA SER A 471 7.98 4.05 -50.53
C SER A 471 7.66 2.71 -51.19
N THR A 472 8.50 2.21 -52.10
CA THR A 472 8.35 0.94 -52.78
C THR A 472 8.36 -0.22 -51.77
N ARG A 473 9.39 -0.29 -50.93
CA ARG A 473 9.52 -1.31 -49.88
C ARG A 473 8.36 -1.24 -48.87
N THR A 474 7.90 -0.03 -48.56
CA THR A 474 6.72 0.17 -47.69
C THR A 474 5.48 -0.43 -48.32
N GLN A 475 5.25 -0.17 -49.62
CA GLN A 475 4.06 -0.67 -50.34
C GLN A 475 4.09 -2.19 -50.47
N GLU A 476 5.25 -2.77 -50.81
CA GLU A 476 5.45 -4.21 -50.91
C GLU A 476 5.16 -4.91 -49.57
N LEU A 477 5.67 -4.37 -48.47
CA LEU A 477 5.42 -4.95 -47.13
C LEU A 477 3.94 -4.86 -46.77
N LEU A 478 3.31 -3.72 -46.94
CA LEU A 478 1.87 -3.55 -46.67
C LEU A 478 1.01 -4.50 -47.50
N SER A 479 1.39 -4.77 -48.76
CA SER A 479 0.71 -5.72 -49.65
C SER A 479 0.83 -7.14 -49.12
N LYS A 480 2.03 -7.56 -48.66
CA LYS A 480 2.26 -8.89 -48.06
C LYS A 480 1.47 -9.11 -46.77
N LEU A 481 1.21 -8.05 -46.00
CA LEU A 481 0.53 -8.12 -44.71
C LEU A 481 -1.01 -8.22 -44.83
N LYS A 482 -1.61 -7.92 -45.96
CA LYS A 482 -3.08 -7.95 -46.16
C LYS A 482 -3.75 -9.31 -45.91
N GLY A 483 -3.01 -10.41 -46.00
CA GLY A 483 -3.56 -11.77 -45.87
C GLY A 483 -3.55 -12.33 -44.44
N TYR A 484 -3.12 -11.53 -43.44
CA TYR A 484 -3.05 -11.95 -42.06
C TYR A 484 -4.23 -11.45 -41.23
N ASP A 485 -4.72 -12.28 -40.30
CA ASP A 485 -5.81 -11.91 -39.38
C ASP A 485 -5.37 -10.86 -38.38
N ALA A 486 -4.09 -10.90 -37.99
CA ALA A 486 -3.47 -9.93 -37.07
C ALA A 486 -2.01 -9.63 -37.47
N VAL A 487 -1.61 -8.40 -37.33
CA VAL A 487 -0.23 -7.95 -37.47
C VAL A 487 0.28 -7.42 -36.16
N ILE A 488 1.36 -8.00 -35.64
CA ILE A 488 2.04 -7.54 -34.44
C ILE A 488 3.25 -6.69 -34.84
N VAL A 489 3.35 -5.50 -34.28
CA VAL A 489 4.54 -4.63 -34.49
C VAL A 489 5.33 -4.51 -33.22
N THR A 490 6.64 -4.76 -33.25
CA THR A 490 7.51 -4.57 -32.10
C THR A 490 8.27 -3.25 -32.18
N VAL A 491 8.24 -2.48 -31.08
CA VAL A 491 8.99 -1.24 -30.91
C VAL A 491 10.06 -1.45 -29.85
N ARG A 492 11.34 -1.38 -30.24
CA ARG A 492 12.49 -1.62 -29.34
C ARG A 492 13.34 -0.38 -29.10
N HIS A 493 13.13 0.67 -29.87
CA HIS A 493 13.87 1.91 -29.84
C HIS A 493 13.08 3.04 -29.20
N THR A 494 13.77 4.00 -28.64
CA THR A 494 13.20 5.17 -27.99
C THR A 494 12.73 6.26 -28.95
N GLN A 495 13.04 6.14 -30.24
CA GLN A 495 12.70 7.13 -31.28
C GLN A 495 12.10 6.44 -32.51
N PRO A 496 10.85 5.94 -32.45
CA PRO A 496 10.19 5.27 -33.56
C PRO A 496 9.52 6.25 -34.56
N ASP A 497 9.65 7.56 -34.39
CA ASP A 497 9.00 8.60 -35.21
C ASP A 497 9.17 8.37 -36.73
N TRP A 498 10.35 7.90 -37.14
CA TRP A 498 10.67 7.59 -38.54
C TRP A 498 9.76 6.49 -39.16
N ALA A 499 9.11 5.67 -38.33
CA ALA A 499 8.17 4.65 -38.76
C ALA A 499 6.71 5.14 -38.76
N GLY A 500 6.43 6.38 -38.37
CA GLY A 500 5.08 6.91 -38.15
C GLY A 500 4.16 6.74 -39.34
N THR A 501 4.62 7.12 -40.57
CA THR A 501 3.82 6.97 -41.80
C THR A 501 3.53 5.50 -42.12
N PHE A 502 4.51 4.59 -41.96
CA PHE A 502 4.30 3.16 -42.15
C PHE A 502 3.27 2.63 -41.14
N LEU A 503 3.45 2.94 -39.86
CA LEU A 503 2.56 2.49 -38.79
C LEU A 503 1.12 3.01 -38.95
N HIS A 504 0.99 4.25 -39.38
CA HIS A 504 -0.30 4.83 -39.68
C HIS A 504 -1.05 4.04 -40.78
N ARG A 505 -0.40 3.83 -41.91
CA ARG A 505 -0.98 3.05 -43.02
C ARG A 505 -1.26 1.59 -42.64
N LEU A 506 -0.36 0.98 -41.88
CA LEU A 506 -0.53 -0.39 -41.41
C LEU A 506 -1.75 -0.52 -40.50
N THR A 507 -1.90 0.35 -39.52
CA THR A 507 -3.03 0.32 -38.56
C THR A 507 -4.38 0.66 -39.21
N GLU A 508 -4.38 1.32 -40.36
CA GLU A 508 -5.60 1.51 -41.17
C GLU A 508 -6.01 0.27 -41.96
N GLN A 509 -5.05 -0.48 -42.45
CA GLN A 509 -5.27 -1.60 -43.34
C GLN A 509 -5.40 -2.94 -42.64
N ASN A 510 -4.85 -3.10 -41.45
CA ASN A 510 -4.73 -4.35 -40.73
C ASN A 510 -5.20 -4.23 -39.26
N HIS A 511 -5.67 -5.35 -38.71
CA HIS A 511 -5.86 -5.49 -37.26
C HIS A 511 -4.49 -5.59 -36.59
N THR A 512 -4.04 -4.49 -35.99
CA THR A 512 -2.65 -4.35 -35.50
C THR A 512 -2.57 -4.29 -33.99
N ALA A 513 -1.65 -5.10 -33.39
CA ALA A 513 -1.15 -4.94 -32.03
C ALA A 513 0.23 -4.31 -32.05
N ILE A 514 0.50 -3.33 -31.18
CA ILE A 514 1.82 -2.72 -31.01
C ILE A 514 2.41 -3.16 -29.68
N VAL A 515 3.61 -3.73 -29.69
CA VAL A 515 4.31 -4.23 -28.50
C VAL A 515 5.57 -3.42 -28.26
N PHE A 516 5.63 -2.75 -27.11
CA PHE A 516 6.78 -1.94 -26.70
C PHE A 516 7.70 -2.74 -25.80
N PHE A 517 8.90 -3.05 -26.28
CA PHE A 517 10.04 -3.55 -25.50
C PHE A 517 10.93 -2.42 -25.00
N THR A 518 10.32 -1.32 -24.61
CA THR A 518 10.94 -0.09 -24.14
C THR A 518 9.98 0.67 -23.22
N SER A 519 10.37 1.85 -22.77
CA SER A 519 9.52 2.70 -21.93
C SER A 519 8.18 3.03 -22.61
N PRO A 520 7.05 3.04 -21.87
CA PRO A 520 5.73 3.41 -22.42
C PRO A 520 5.67 4.83 -22.97
N TYR A 521 6.51 5.75 -22.51
CA TYR A 521 6.56 7.15 -22.99
C TYR A 521 6.92 7.27 -24.47
N VAL A 522 7.45 6.20 -25.07
CA VAL A 522 7.73 6.14 -26.51
C VAL A 522 6.45 6.15 -27.35
N ALA A 523 5.31 5.76 -26.76
CA ALA A 523 4.02 5.78 -27.41
C ALA A 523 3.60 7.18 -27.89
N ASP A 524 3.94 8.23 -27.14
CA ASP A 524 3.64 9.62 -27.49
C ASP A 524 4.28 10.10 -28.80
N ARG A 525 5.29 9.37 -29.28
CA ARG A 525 5.99 9.66 -30.55
C ARG A 525 5.29 9.12 -31.78
N ILE A 526 4.28 8.25 -31.60
CA ILE A 526 3.50 7.64 -32.71
C ILE A 526 1.98 7.69 -32.42
N PRO A 527 1.42 8.87 -32.09
CA PRO A 527 0.07 8.98 -31.51
C PRO A 527 -1.03 8.45 -32.45
N VAL A 528 -0.91 8.65 -33.76
CA VAL A 528 -1.90 8.18 -34.73
C VAL A 528 -1.97 6.67 -34.79
N ALA A 529 -0.81 5.98 -34.75
CA ALA A 529 -0.74 4.53 -34.72
C ALA A 529 -1.30 3.99 -33.39
N MET A 530 -1.02 4.68 -32.29
CA MET A 530 -1.57 4.34 -30.97
C MET A 530 -3.09 4.40 -30.92
N ASP A 531 -3.68 5.45 -31.53
CA ASP A 531 -5.14 5.58 -31.58
C ASP A 531 -5.79 4.49 -32.45
N LYS A 532 -5.24 4.16 -33.60
CA LYS A 532 -5.80 3.19 -34.55
C LYS A 532 -5.53 1.73 -34.19
N ALA A 533 -4.46 1.42 -33.47
CA ALA A 533 -4.13 0.06 -33.07
C ALA A 533 -5.27 -0.64 -32.31
N ARG A 534 -5.47 -1.93 -32.55
CA ARG A 534 -6.45 -2.78 -31.87
C ARG A 534 -5.98 -3.12 -30.44
N ALA A 535 -4.68 -3.37 -30.27
CA ALA A 535 -4.10 -3.62 -28.96
C ALA A 535 -2.75 -2.95 -28.80
N ILE A 536 -2.41 -2.63 -27.55
CA ILE A 536 -1.13 -2.05 -27.16
C ILE A 536 -0.64 -2.84 -25.95
N VAL A 537 0.55 -3.41 -26.08
CA VAL A 537 1.21 -4.19 -25.03
C VAL A 537 2.54 -3.53 -24.68
N VAL A 538 2.83 -3.39 -23.39
CA VAL A 538 4.11 -2.87 -22.91
C VAL A 538 4.84 -3.95 -22.14
N ALA A 539 6.03 -4.30 -22.59
CA ALA A 539 6.94 -5.26 -21.97
C ALA A 539 8.13 -4.58 -21.27
N TYR A 540 8.23 -3.26 -21.34
CA TYR A 540 9.17 -2.35 -20.67
C TYR A 540 10.66 -2.59 -20.97
N GLU A 541 11.08 -3.81 -21.23
CA GLU A 541 12.50 -4.18 -21.43
C GLU A 541 12.70 -5.07 -22.65
N ASN A 542 13.82 -4.86 -23.34
CA ASN A 542 14.19 -5.67 -24.51
C ASN A 542 15.08 -6.84 -24.08
N VAL A 543 14.50 -7.82 -23.40
CA VAL A 543 15.15 -9.02 -22.89
C VAL A 543 14.33 -10.26 -23.19
N LYS A 544 14.96 -11.44 -23.12
CA LYS A 544 14.31 -12.73 -23.49
C LYS A 544 13.11 -13.04 -22.61
N GLU A 545 13.19 -12.75 -21.31
CA GLU A 545 12.11 -12.99 -20.33
C GLU A 545 10.89 -12.14 -20.67
N ALA A 546 11.07 -10.85 -20.91
CA ALA A 546 9.99 -9.95 -21.35
C ALA A 546 9.39 -10.39 -22.69
N ALA A 547 10.23 -10.82 -23.64
CA ALA A 547 9.79 -11.30 -24.94
C ALA A 547 8.90 -12.55 -24.81
N ARG A 548 9.31 -13.52 -23.99
CA ARG A 548 8.54 -14.74 -23.72
C ARG A 548 7.19 -14.42 -23.09
N MET A 549 7.16 -13.62 -22.01
CA MET A 549 5.93 -13.32 -21.31
C MET A 549 4.97 -12.44 -22.12
N ALA A 550 5.49 -11.53 -22.93
CA ALA A 550 4.65 -10.75 -23.86
C ALA A 550 4.01 -11.65 -24.93
N ALA A 551 4.76 -12.60 -25.48
CA ALA A 551 4.21 -13.58 -26.42
C ALA A 551 3.12 -14.45 -25.79
N TYR A 552 3.34 -14.93 -24.57
CA TYR A 552 2.37 -15.74 -23.82
C TYR A 552 1.08 -14.95 -23.53
N LYS A 553 1.20 -13.70 -23.12
CA LYS A 553 0.05 -12.83 -22.86
C LYS A 553 -0.77 -12.53 -24.14
N ILE A 554 -0.11 -12.47 -25.30
CA ILE A 554 -0.76 -12.28 -26.60
C ILE A 554 -1.47 -13.54 -27.07
N ARG A 555 -0.98 -14.73 -26.74
CA ARG A 555 -1.52 -16.04 -27.14
C ARG A 555 -2.33 -16.74 -26.05
N ASP A 556 -2.51 -16.12 -24.88
CA ASP A 556 -3.13 -16.75 -23.69
C ASP A 556 -2.48 -18.09 -23.28
N ARG A 557 -1.16 -18.19 -23.48
CA ARG A 557 -0.41 -19.36 -23.05
C ARG A 557 -0.09 -19.27 -21.56
N VAL A 558 -0.55 -20.25 -20.80
CA VAL A 558 -0.23 -20.36 -19.37
C VAL A 558 1.21 -20.85 -19.22
N VAL A 559 1.98 -20.21 -18.35
CA VAL A 559 3.29 -20.72 -17.93
C VAL A 559 3.05 -21.96 -17.07
N VAL A 560 3.19 -23.13 -17.64
CA VAL A 560 3.22 -24.36 -16.86
C VAL A 560 4.59 -24.47 -16.21
N SER A 561 4.73 -23.96 -14.98
CA SER A 561 5.91 -24.25 -14.18
C SER A 561 5.93 -25.75 -13.89
N SER A 562 7.01 -26.42 -14.27
CA SER A 562 7.21 -27.86 -14.04
C SER A 562 7.30 -28.14 -12.54
N GLY A 563 6.17 -28.39 -11.89
CA GLY A 563 6.05 -28.80 -10.50
C GLY A 563 4.86 -28.21 -9.79
N GLY A 564 3.72 -28.89 -9.77
CA GLY A 564 2.60 -28.80 -8.82
C GLY A 564 2.13 -27.39 -8.48
N GLY A 565 1.68 -26.62 -9.47
CA GLY A 565 1.10 -25.31 -9.25
C GLY A 565 -0.35 -25.43 -8.79
N ILE A 566 -0.73 -24.62 -7.81
CA ILE A 566 -2.13 -24.34 -7.49
C ILE A 566 -2.78 -23.79 -8.76
N PRO A 567 -3.93 -24.29 -9.21
CA PRO A 567 -4.61 -23.73 -10.36
C PRO A 567 -4.93 -22.27 -10.07
N VAL A 568 -4.39 -21.37 -10.87
CA VAL A 568 -4.91 -20.00 -10.94
C VAL A 568 -6.30 -20.14 -11.55
N VAL A 569 -7.31 -19.94 -10.74
CA VAL A 569 -8.68 -19.80 -11.22
C VAL A 569 -8.66 -18.61 -12.19
N GLN A 570 -8.92 -18.88 -13.45
CA GLN A 570 -9.18 -17.83 -14.42
C GLN A 570 -10.42 -17.07 -13.93
N GLU A 571 -10.21 -15.91 -13.35
CA GLU A 571 -11.29 -14.94 -13.24
C GLU A 571 -11.49 -14.36 -14.65
N GLU A 572 -12.65 -14.60 -15.21
CA GLU A 572 -13.14 -13.90 -16.39
C GLU A 572 -13.15 -12.40 -16.05
N GLU A 573 -12.07 -11.70 -16.42
CA GLU A 573 -12.03 -10.23 -16.35
C GLU A 573 -12.71 -9.67 -17.60
N ASP A 574 -13.98 -9.43 -17.47
CA ASP A 574 -14.72 -8.55 -18.38
C ASP A 574 -14.45 -7.09 -17.96
N THR A 575 -13.21 -6.61 -18.18
CA THR A 575 -12.86 -5.21 -17.88
C THR A 575 -12.06 -4.61 -19.02
N ASP A 576 -12.60 -3.54 -19.58
CA ASP A 576 -11.87 -2.62 -20.44
C ASP A 576 -10.61 -2.12 -19.71
N PRO A 577 -9.37 -2.48 -20.13
CA PRO A 577 -8.15 -2.07 -19.44
C PRO A 577 -7.92 -0.56 -19.45
N THR A 578 -8.62 0.19 -20.31
CA THR A 578 -8.56 1.66 -20.30
C THR A 578 -9.35 2.26 -19.13
N ALA A 579 -10.34 1.54 -18.58
CA ALA A 579 -11.07 1.95 -17.38
C ALA A 579 -10.19 1.91 -16.10
N ASN A 580 -9.10 1.16 -16.10
CA ASN A 580 -8.17 1.05 -14.98
C ASN A 580 -6.98 2.03 -15.06
N MET A 581 -6.83 2.77 -16.14
CA MET A 581 -5.77 3.76 -16.34
C MET A 581 -6.24 5.20 -16.23
N MET A 582 -7.54 5.44 -16.15
CA MET A 582 -7.98 6.78 -15.78
C MET A 582 -7.56 7.03 -14.34
N PRO A 583 -6.87 8.17 -14.04
CA PRO A 583 -6.87 8.68 -12.69
C PRO A 583 -8.32 8.64 -12.21
N PRO A 584 -8.60 8.39 -10.92
CA PRO A 584 -9.96 8.45 -10.44
C PRO A 584 -10.54 9.75 -10.99
N THR A 585 -11.46 9.65 -11.94
CA THR A 585 -12.03 10.84 -12.57
C THR A 585 -12.65 11.59 -11.41
N GLU A 586 -11.99 12.67 -11.02
CA GLU A 586 -12.50 13.57 -10.00
C GLU A 586 -13.92 13.92 -10.40
N LEU A 587 -14.82 13.92 -9.42
CA LEU A 587 -16.17 14.46 -9.63
C LEU A 587 -15.95 15.85 -10.18
N SER A 588 -16.52 16.19 -11.35
CA SER A 588 -16.25 17.45 -12.00
C SER A 588 -16.58 18.62 -11.06
N SER A 589 -15.68 19.58 -10.93
CA SER A 589 -15.87 20.70 -10.00
C SER A 589 -16.76 21.75 -10.60
N GLY A 590 -17.77 22.16 -9.85
CA GLY A 590 -18.65 23.27 -10.14
C GLY A 590 -18.96 24.07 -8.87
N LEU A 591 -17.93 24.28 -8.01
CA LEU A 591 -18.07 24.88 -6.69
C LEU A 591 -18.78 26.23 -6.75
N ILE A 592 -19.80 26.38 -5.90
CA ILE A 592 -20.50 27.63 -5.67
C ILE A 592 -20.38 28.08 -4.23
N PRO A 593 -20.33 29.42 -3.97
CA PRO A 593 -20.31 29.91 -2.60
C PRO A 593 -21.61 29.57 -1.87
N MET A 594 -21.50 28.93 -0.70
CA MET A 594 -22.64 28.60 0.17
C MET A 594 -22.40 29.14 1.59
N PRO A 595 -22.51 30.46 1.82
CA PRO A 595 -22.17 31.09 3.09
C PRO A 595 -23.08 30.64 4.26
N ALA A 596 -24.31 30.20 3.98
CA ALA A 596 -25.21 29.63 4.98
C ALA A 596 -24.69 28.31 5.52
N VAL A 597 -24.18 27.42 4.64
CA VAL A 597 -23.56 26.15 5.04
C VAL A 597 -22.31 26.41 5.90
N ASP A 598 -21.45 27.35 5.48
CA ASP A 598 -20.24 27.75 6.24
C ASP A 598 -20.62 28.26 7.63
N ARG A 599 -21.65 29.09 7.75
CA ARG A 599 -22.11 29.64 9.01
C ARG A 599 -22.61 28.56 9.97
N ILE A 600 -23.46 27.64 9.47
CA ILE A 600 -24.00 26.52 10.26
C ILE A 600 -22.86 25.60 10.74
N ALA A 601 -21.91 25.27 9.88
CA ALA A 601 -20.76 24.43 10.25
C ALA A 601 -19.88 25.09 11.32
N LYS A 602 -19.57 26.38 11.19
CA LYS A 602 -18.80 27.16 12.18
C LYS A 602 -19.55 27.33 13.49
N GLU A 603 -20.88 27.54 13.46
CA GLU A 603 -21.73 27.57 14.64
C GLU A 603 -21.70 26.23 15.38
N ALA A 604 -21.87 25.12 14.64
CA ALA A 604 -21.84 23.78 15.20
C ALA A 604 -20.51 23.46 15.92
N LEU A 605 -19.38 23.89 15.33
CA LEU A 605 -18.05 23.78 15.98
C LEU A 605 -18.00 24.57 17.29
N ARG A 606 -18.48 25.85 17.30
CA ARG A 606 -18.51 26.68 18.50
C ARG A 606 -19.41 26.11 19.62
N GLN A 607 -20.48 25.44 19.22
CA GLN A 607 -21.39 24.73 20.15
C GLN A 607 -20.83 23.39 20.63
N GLY A 608 -19.65 22.97 20.13
CA GLY A 608 -19.05 21.68 20.47
C GLY A 608 -19.82 20.48 19.91
N ALA A 609 -20.54 20.63 18.81
CA ALA A 609 -21.28 19.52 18.20
C ALA A 609 -20.36 18.41 17.68
N PHE A 610 -19.16 18.74 17.27
CA PHE A 610 -18.07 17.86 16.83
C PHE A 610 -16.72 18.61 16.85
N PRO A 611 -15.59 17.94 16.95
CA PRO A 611 -14.25 18.53 16.81
C PRO A 611 -13.97 19.07 15.41
N GLY A 612 -14.43 18.32 14.39
CA GLY A 612 -14.29 18.69 13.00
C GLY A 612 -15.23 17.91 12.08
N CYS A 613 -15.41 18.43 10.88
CA CYS A 613 -16.25 17.79 9.86
C CYS A 613 -15.77 18.06 8.44
N ARG A 614 -16.23 17.20 7.53
CA ARG A 614 -16.17 17.38 6.09
C ARG A 614 -17.58 17.40 5.53
N ILE A 615 -17.87 18.38 4.65
CA ILE A 615 -19.17 18.52 3.98
C ILE A 615 -18.89 18.52 2.48
N LEU A 616 -19.57 17.63 1.75
CA LEU A 616 -19.48 17.51 0.31
C LEU A 616 -20.88 17.38 -0.28
N ALA A 617 -21.19 18.17 -1.32
CA ALA A 617 -22.42 18.05 -2.09
C ALA A 617 -22.11 17.96 -3.58
N VAL A 618 -22.82 17.04 -4.26
CA VAL A 618 -22.78 16.88 -5.72
C VAL A 618 -24.17 17.14 -6.27
N HIS A 619 -24.27 18.01 -7.26
CA HIS A 619 -25.53 18.31 -7.96
C HIS A 619 -25.30 18.23 -9.46
N ARG A 620 -26.09 17.41 -10.15
CA ARG A 620 -25.98 17.19 -11.60
C ARG A 620 -24.54 16.84 -12.01
N ASP A 621 -23.97 15.82 -11.36
CA ASP A 621 -22.62 15.28 -11.57
C ASP A 621 -21.45 16.23 -11.28
N LYS A 622 -21.74 17.42 -10.69
CA LYS A 622 -20.71 18.38 -10.31
C LYS A 622 -20.63 18.54 -8.81
N VAL A 623 -19.41 18.55 -8.27
CA VAL A 623 -19.16 18.91 -6.88
C VAL A 623 -19.46 20.40 -6.73
N VAL A 624 -20.58 20.72 -6.10
CA VAL A 624 -21.04 22.12 -5.91
C VAL A 624 -20.58 22.70 -4.58
N TYR A 625 -20.27 21.84 -3.61
CA TYR A 625 -19.73 22.24 -2.32
C TYR A 625 -18.77 21.19 -1.78
N ASP A 626 -17.59 21.62 -1.31
CA ASP A 626 -16.60 20.75 -0.71
C ASP A 626 -15.71 21.52 0.26
N LYS A 627 -15.94 21.36 1.59
CA LYS A 627 -15.18 22.07 2.62
C LYS A 627 -14.97 21.23 3.88
N SER A 628 -13.83 21.53 4.51
CA SER A 628 -13.43 20.99 5.82
C SER A 628 -13.52 22.06 6.88
N PHE A 629 -13.89 21.67 8.10
CA PHE A 629 -14.01 22.55 9.26
C PHE A 629 -13.41 21.91 10.50
N GLY A 630 -12.73 22.70 11.32
CA GLY A 630 -12.20 22.26 12.62
C GLY A 630 -10.93 21.43 12.53
N THR A 631 -10.67 20.67 13.59
CA THR A 631 -9.51 19.80 13.76
C THR A 631 -9.94 18.39 14.11
N LEU A 632 -9.02 17.44 14.03
CA LEU A 632 -9.35 16.03 14.25
C LEU A 632 -9.85 15.75 15.69
N ASP A 633 -9.32 16.47 16.67
CA ASP A 633 -9.59 16.24 18.09
C ASP A 633 -10.14 17.47 18.85
N GLY A 634 -10.39 18.57 18.15
CA GLY A 634 -10.88 19.82 18.74
C GLY A 634 -9.81 20.68 19.42
N SER A 635 -8.56 20.24 19.49
CA SER A 635 -7.47 21.00 20.07
C SER A 635 -6.75 21.89 19.03
N ALA A 636 -6.08 22.93 19.48
CA ALA A 636 -5.25 23.79 18.62
C ALA A 636 -4.03 23.04 18.02
N ARG A 637 -3.60 21.95 18.67
CA ARG A 637 -2.50 21.09 18.22
C ARG A 637 -3.01 19.89 17.41
N GLY A 638 -4.32 19.64 17.39
CA GLY A 638 -4.94 18.61 16.56
C GLY A 638 -4.77 18.93 15.08
N GLY A 639 -4.43 17.94 14.27
CA GLY A 639 -4.32 18.12 12.82
C GLY A 639 -5.62 18.67 12.24
N LYS A 640 -5.53 19.58 11.26
CA LYS A 640 -6.72 20.12 10.58
C LYS A 640 -7.46 19.02 9.82
N VAL A 641 -8.78 19.11 9.78
CA VAL A 641 -9.58 18.29 8.88
C VAL A 641 -9.28 18.68 7.43
N SER A 642 -9.06 17.69 6.58
CA SER A 642 -8.73 17.88 5.15
C SER A 642 -9.54 16.92 4.26
N SER A 643 -9.40 17.01 2.94
CA SER A 643 -9.98 16.06 2.00
C SER A 643 -9.50 14.62 2.23
N SER A 644 -8.29 14.45 2.74
CA SER A 644 -7.71 13.13 3.03
C SER A 644 -8.06 12.56 4.43
N THR A 645 -8.87 13.27 5.22
CA THR A 645 -9.27 12.79 6.55
C THR A 645 -10.18 11.58 6.45
N ILE A 646 -9.83 10.53 7.15
CA ILE A 646 -10.55 9.26 7.22
C ILE A 646 -11.48 9.28 8.46
N TYR A 647 -12.75 8.99 8.25
CA TYR A 647 -13.77 8.91 9.30
C TYR A 647 -14.28 7.49 9.48
N ASP A 648 -14.61 7.11 10.72
CA ASP A 648 -15.45 5.94 11.00
C ASP A 648 -16.87 6.24 10.54
N LEU A 649 -17.32 5.54 9.50
CA LEU A 649 -18.63 5.77 8.89
C LEU A 649 -19.79 5.24 9.72
N ALA A 650 -19.52 4.44 10.78
CA ALA A 650 -20.51 3.79 11.61
C ALA A 650 -21.60 3.10 10.76
N SER A 651 -22.90 3.34 11.05
CA SER A 651 -24.00 2.70 10.33
C SER A 651 -24.15 3.11 8.85
N VAL A 652 -23.42 4.11 8.36
CA VAL A 652 -23.31 4.36 6.91
C VAL A 652 -22.71 3.15 6.20
N THR A 653 -21.90 2.32 6.88
CA THR A 653 -21.42 1.00 6.42
C THR A 653 -22.55 0.16 5.81
N LYS A 654 -23.75 0.19 6.43
CA LYS A 654 -24.90 -0.60 5.97
C LYS A 654 -25.26 -0.30 4.51
N VAL A 655 -25.17 0.97 4.11
CA VAL A 655 -25.59 1.42 2.78
C VAL A 655 -24.45 1.49 1.78
N VAL A 656 -23.21 1.77 2.22
CA VAL A 656 -22.08 1.83 1.30
C VAL A 656 -21.41 0.48 1.04
N ALA A 657 -21.63 -0.51 1.91
CA ALA A 657 -20.97 -1.82 1.81
C ALA A 657 -21.96 -2.99 1.82
N THR A 658 -22.69 -3.21 2.93
CA THR A 658 -23.46 -4.44 3.14
C THR A 658 -24.67 -4.55 2.22
N THR A 659 -25.44 -3.48 2.05
CA THR A 659 -26.60 -3.49 1.14
C THR A 659 -26.20 -3.69 -0.31
N PRO A 660 -25.21 -2.97 -0.87
CA PRO A 660 -24.71 -3.26 -2.21
C PRO A 660 -24.15 -4.67 -2.38
N ALA A 661 -23.48 -5.22 -1.35
CA ALA A 661 -23.02 -6.62 -1.40
C ALA A 661 -24.19 -7.61 -1.54
N VAL A 662 -25.29 -7.37 -0.81
CA VAL A 662 -26.51 -8.17 -0.94
C VAL A 662 -27.15 -7.98 -2.32
N MET A 663 -27.19 -6.74 -2.85
CA MET A 663 -27.69 -6.47 -4.22
C MET A 663 -26.94 -7.30 -5.26
N LEU A 664 -25.61 -7.31 -5.20
CA LEU A 664 -24.76 -8.06 -6.11
C LEU A 664 -25.01 -9.57 -6.04
N LEU A 665 -25.19 -10.13 -4.86
CA LEU A 665 -25.51 -11.56 -4.72
C LEU A 665 -26.92 -11.90 -5.23
N VAL A 666 -27.88 -10.98 -5.12
CA VAL A 666 -29.20 -11.10 -5.74
C VAL A 666 -29.11 -11.02 -7.26
N GLN A 667 -28.31 -10.09 -7.78
CA GLN A 667 -28.01 -9.94 -9.20
C GLN A 667 -27.36 -11.20 -9.77
N ASP A 668 -26.37 -11.75 -9.07
CA ASP A 668 -25.67 -12.99 -9.46
C ASP A 668 -26.56 -14.25 -9.37
N GLY A 669 -27.82 -14.13 -8.92
CA GLY A 669 -28.74 -15.25 -8.72
C GLY A 669 -28.36 -16.18 -7.56
N LYS A 670 -27.36 -15.81 -6.76
CA LYS A 670 -26.83 -16.59 -5.64
C LYS A 670 -27.63 -16.42 -4.34
N LEU A 671 -28.45 -15.39 -4.25
CA LEU A 671 -29.25 -15.07 -3.09
C LEU A 671 -30.63 -14.56 -3.50
N LYS A 672 -31.67 -14.96 -2.75
CA LYS A 672 -33.04 -14.44 -2.91
C LYS A 672 -33.45 -13.69 -1.65
N LEU A 673 -34.23 -12.63 -1.80
CA LEU A 673 -34.80 -11.88 -0.66
C LEU A 673 -35.69 -12.75 0.26
N SER A 674 -36.26 -13.80 -0.30
CA SER A 674 -37.11 -14.78 0.42
C SER A 674 -36.30 -15.88 1.12
N ASP A 675 -34.99 -15.99 0.87
CA ASP A 675 -34.19 -17.04 1.49
C ASP A 675 -34.17 -16.90 3.01
N ARG A 676 -34.20 -18.04 3.70
CA ARG A 676 -34.29 -18.10 5.14
C ARG A 676 -32.93 -18.27 5.81
N LEU A 677 -32.77 -17.62 6.95
CA LEU A 677 -31.49 -17.63 7.70
C LEU A 677 -31.04 -19.06 8.04
N GLY A 678 -31.95 -19.91 8.50
CA GLY A 678 -31.61 -21.30 8.87
C GLY A 678 -31.17 -22.16 7.70
N THR A 679 -31.60 -21.83 6.44
CA THR A 679 -31.15 -22.50 5.23
C THR A 679 -29.78 -22.00 4.80
N LEU A 680 -29.54 -20.69 4.87
CA LEU A 680 -28.30 -20.07 4.45
C LEU A 680 -27.16 -20.32 5.44
N LEU A 681 -27.48 -20.28 6.74
CA LEU A 681 -26.50 -20.43 7.83
C LEU A 681 -26.91 -21.59 8.76
N PRO A 682 -26.32 -22.78 8.61
CA PRO A 682 -26.70 -23.99 9.38
C PRO A 682 -26.69 -23.80 10.91
N ARG A 683 -25.88 -22.92 11.43
CA ARG A 683 -25.84 -22.56 12.86
C ARG A 683 -27.24 -22.14 13.39
N PHE A 684 -28.03 -21.46 12.56
CA PHE A 684 -29.35 -20.94 12.94
C PHE A 684 -30.51 -21.89 12.62
N ALA A 685 -30.25 -23.06 11.98
CA ALA A 685 -31.28 -23.98 11.53
C ALA A 685 -32.18 -24.53 12.67
N ARG A 686 -31.69 -24.59 13.90
CA ARG A 686 -32.38 -25.09 15.09
C ARG A 686 -32.67 -24.00 16.13
N THR A 687 -32.69 -22.73 15.72
CA THR A 687 -32.95 -21.58 16.58
C THR A 687 -34.27 -20.91 16.22
N ASP A 688 -34.76 -20.02 17.08
CA ASP A 688 -35.95 -19.20 16.81
C ASP A 688 -35.76 -18.27 15.60
N LEU A 689 -34.50 -18.09 15.15
CA LEU A 689 -34.13 -17.21 14.07
C LEU A 689 -34.19 -17.88 12.67
N LYS A 690 -34.44 -19.22 12.60
CA LYS A 690 -34.33 -20.00 11.34
C LYS A 690 -35.17 -19.46 10.18
N ASP A 691 -36.37 -18.94 10.47
CA ASP A 691 -37.34 -18.49 9.47
C ASP A 691 -37.21 -17.01 9.09
N ILE A 692 -36.21 -16.29 9.62
CA ILE A 692 -35.95 -14.92 9.21
C ILE A 692 -35.51 -14.88 7.75
N THR A 693 -36.17 -14.03 6.94
CA THR A 693 -35.78 -13.84 5.55
C THR A 693 -34.75 -12.72 5.39
N VAL A 694 -33.99 -12.76 4.31
CA VAL A 694 -33.06 -11.69 3.92
C VAL A 694 -33.80 -10.35 3.85
N GLN A 695 -35.00 -10.31 3.29
CA GLN A 695 -35.86 -9.13 3.23
C GLN A 695 -36.16 -8.56 4.62
N GLN A 696 -36.52 -9.41 5.58
CA GLN A 696 -36.82 -8.97 6.95
C GLN A 696 -35.60 -8.37 7.66
N LEU A 697 -34.40 -8.91 7.38
CA LEU A 697 -33.14 -8.35 7.90
C LEU A 697 -32.89 -6.94 7.34
N LEU A 698 -33.03 -6.77 6.01
CA LEU A 698 -32.83 -5.47 5.34
C LEU A 698 -33.86 -4.40 5.76
N LEU A 699 -35.10 -4.80 6.07
CA LEU A 699 -36.17 -3.91 6.50
C LEU A 699 -36.20 -3.66 8.02
N HIS A 700 -35.30 -4.30 8.79
CA HIS A 700 -35.34 -4.31 10.27
C HIS A 700 -36.69 -4.81 10.86
N GLU A 701 -37.28 -5.79 10.21
CA GLU A 701 -38.58 -6.39 10.59
C GLU A 701 -38.45 -7.83 11.13
N ALA A 702 -37.21 -8.26 11.38
CA ALA A 702 -36.89 -9.61 11.85
C ALA A 702 -37.28 -9.88 13.33
N GLY A 703 -37.68 -8.86 14.09
CA GLY A 703 -37.98 -8.98 15.51
C GLY A 703 -36.74 -9.14 16.40
N LEU A 704 -35.57 -8.75 15.90
CA LEU A 704 -34.32 -8.81 16.66
C LEU A 704 -34.17 -7.65 17.64
N ARG A 705 -33.38 -7.86 18.70
CA ARG A 705 -32.97 -6.76 19.59
C ARG A 705 -32.17 -5.70 18.82
N PRO A 706 -32.20 -4.41 19.23
CA PRO A 706 -31.42 -3.34 18.62
C PRO A 706 -29.92 -3.64 18.63
N SER A 707 -29.41 -4.06 19.78
CA SER A 707 -27.99 -4.37 20.01
C SER A 707 -27.85 -5.34 21.19
N ILE A 708 -26.65 -5.92 21.31
CA ILE A 708 -26.23 -6.75 22.46
C ILE A 708 -24.83 -6.27 22.88
N ASN A 709 -24.58 -6.17 24.19
CA ASN A 709 -23.29 -5.80 24.74
C ASN A 709 -22.34 -7.01 24.75
N PHE A 710 -21.89 -7.45 23.61
CA PHE A 710 -21.02 -8.63 23.49
C PHE A 710 -19.74 -8.53 24.30
N TYR A 711 -19.25 -7.30 24.57
CA TYR A 711 -18.07 -7.05 25.40
C TYR A 711 -18.21 -7.55 26.85
N GLU A 712 -19.44 -7.77 27.35
CA GLU A 712 -19.63 -8.34 28.67
C GLU A 712 -19.02 -9.75 28.80
N SER A 713 -18.98 -10.52 27.72
CA SER A 713 -18.32 -11.83 27.66
C SER A 713 -16.80 -11.77 27.76
N LEU A 714 -16.20 -10.62 27.48
CA LEU A 714 -14.75 -10.40 27.55
C LEU A 714 -14.25 -10.11 28.95
N ILE A 715 -15.17 -9.80 29.88
CA ILE A 715 -14.83 -9.35 31.23
C ILE A 715 -14.73 -10.56 32.18
N ASP A 716 -13.65 -10.60 32.95
CA ASP A 716 -13.52 -11.55 34.04
C ASP A 716 -14.39 -11.14 35.20
N SER A 717 -15.50 -11.86 35.39
CA SER A 717 -16.46 -11.61 36.44
C SER A 717 -15.88 -11.72 37.85
N SER A 718 -14.79 -12.49 38.02
CA SER A 718 -14.11 -12.64 39.32
C SER A 718 -13.32 -11.37 39.69
N SER A 719 -12.95 -10.57 38.72
CA SER A 719 -12.21 -9.31 38.89
C SER A 719 -13.14 -8.12 39.22
N LEU A 720 -14.46 -8.32 39.13
CA LEU A 720 -15.43 -7.24 39.19
C LEU A 720 -16.03 -7.15 40.61
N ASP A 721 -15.81 -6.05 41.30
CA ASP A 721 -16.52 -5.75 42.54
C ASP A 721 -17.91 -5.15 42.25
N GLY A 722 -18.96 -5.93 42.46
CA GLY A 722 -20.36 -5.56 42.23
C GLY A 722 -20.80 -5.68 40.75
N LYS A 723 -21.63 -4.73 40.29
CA LYS A 723 -22.21 -4.77 38.94
C LYS A 723 -21.33 -4.05 37.94
N LEU A 724 -21.25 -4.57 36.71
CA LEU A 724 -20.60 -3.92 35.59
C LEU A 724 -21.32 -2.62 35.15
N LEU A 725 -22.65 -2.69 35.10
CA LEU A 725 -23.53 -1.57 34.71
C LEU A 725 -24.59 -1.30 35.77
N SER A 726 -24.87 -0.02 36.05
CA SER A 726 -25.90 0.38 37.01
C SER A 726 -26.55 1.71 36.61
N PRO A 727 -27.87 1.89 36.85
CA PRO A 727 -28.51 3.20 36.73
C PRO A 727 -28.10 4.17 37.85
N ARG A 728 -27.48 3.68 38.91
CA ARG A 728 -26.99 4.51 40.02
C ARG A 728 -25.51 4.74 39.87
N ARG A 729 -25.09 6.03 40.10
CA ARG A 729 -23.68 6.41 40.07
C ARG A 729 -22.96 5.90 41.31
N SER A 730 -21.77 5.37 41.17
CA SER A 730 -20.80 5.10 42.22
C SER A 730 -19.50 5.88 42.00
N SER A 731 -18.69 6.00 43.06
CA SER A 731 -17.41 6.71 42.99
C SER A 731 -16.48 6.05 41.92
N GLY A 732 -15.83 6.83 41.08
CA GLY A 732 -14.96 6.34 40.03
C GLY A 732 -15.68 5.74 38.79
N TRP A 733 -17.01 5.59 38.80
CA TRP A 733 -17.75 5.04 37.68
C TRP A 733 -17.91 6.03 36.54
N VAL A 734 -17.87 5.52 35.32
CA VAL A 734 -17.96 6.28 34.08
C VAL A 734 -19.38 6.27 33.53
N ARG A 735 -19.89 7.41 33.11
CA ARG A 735 -21.21 7.48 32.47
C ARG A 735 -21.12 6.91 31.06
N VAL A 736 -21.81 5.83 30.76
CA VAL A 736 -21.76 5.10 29.46
C VAL A 736 -23.00 5.32 28.60
N ASP A 737 -24.14 5.71 29.25
CA ASP A 737 -25.36 6.11 28.55
C ASP A 737 -26.11 7.17 29.39
N THR A 738 -27.20 7.71 28.85
CA THR A 738 -28.00 8.79 29.50
C THR A 738 -28.37 8.47 30.94
N ASN A 739 -28.76 7.22 31.22
CA ASN A 739 -29.17 6.77 32.53
C ASN A 739 -28.40 5.51 32.99
N MET A 740 -27.14 5.35 32.51
CA MET A 740 -26.34 4.18 32.85
C MET A 740 -24.90 4.56 33.17
N TRP A 741 -24.38 3.99 34.23
CA TRP A 741 -23.00 4.13 34.70
C TRP A 741 -22.30 2.78 34.58
N GLY A 742 -21.05 2.78 34.14
CA GLY A 742 -20.21 1.60 34.01
C GLY A 742 -19.08 1.61 35.03
N ASN A 743 -18.88 0.47 35.69
CA ASN A 743 -17.74 0.24 36.55
C ASN A 743 -16.49 -0.03 35.70
N PRO A 744 -15.48 0.85 35.68
CA PRO A 744 -14.28 0.63 34.87
C PRO A 744 -13.25 -0.27 35.55
N PHE A 745 -13.50 -0.69 36.81
CA PHE A 745 -12.57 -1.49 37.60
C PHE A 745 -12.85 -2.98 37.39
N PHE A 746 -12.35 -3.51 36.26
CA PHE A 746 -12.42 -4.92 35.89
C PHE A 746 -11.17 -5.35 35.16
N GLY A 747 -10.87 -6.63 35.15
CA GLY A 747 -9.94 -7.34 34.31
C GLY A 747 -10.64 -7.97 33.11
N PHE A 748 -9.90 -8.21 32.04
CA PHE A 748 -10.36 -9.00 30.92
C PHE A 748 -10.02 -10.49 31.12
N ARG A 749 -10.83 -11.34 30.57
CA ARG A 749 -10.54 -12.76 30.46
C ARG A 749 -9.30 -12.98 29.60
N SER A 750 -8.28 -13.60 30.17
CA SER A 750 -6.98 -13.82 29.53
C SER A 750 -7.04 -14.83 28.36
N ASP A 751 -8.05 -15.70 28.32
CA ASP A 751 -8.34 -16.61 27.21
C ASP A 751 -9.02 -15.92 26.02
N LEU A 752 -9.57 -14.73 26.20
CA LEU A 752 -10.27 -13.99 25.14
C LEU A 752 -9.59 -12.67 24.75
N VAL A 753 -8.85 -12.06 25.67
CA VAL A 753 -8.25 -10.73 25.47
C VAL A 753 -6.76 -10.75 25.81
N SER A 754 -5.96 -10.23 24.91
CA SER A 754 -4.51 -10.06 25.10
C SER A 754 -4.12 -8.58 25.01
N GLY A 755 -3.17 -8.15 25.83
CA GLY A 755 -2.52 -6.83 25.72
C GLY A 755 -1.56 -6.72 24.54
N GLN A 756 -1.29 -7.82 23.84
CA GLN A 756 -0.38 -7.90 22.71
C GLN A 756 -1.02 -8.71 21.58
N PHE A 757 -0.65 -8.35 20.35
CA PHE A 757 -0.98 -9.17 19.18
C PHE A 757 -0.34 -10.57 19.31
N ARG A 758 -1.13 -11.60 19.02
CA ARG A 758 -0.67 -12.98 18.88
C ARG A 758 -1.48 -13.66 17.77
N PRO A 759 -0.99 -14.74 17.14
CA PRO A 759 -1.72 -15.48 16.10
C PRO A 759 -3.07 -16.04 16.56
N ASP A 760 -3.25 -16.32 17.83
CA ASP A 760 -4.48 -16.73 18.50
C ASP A 760 -5.38 -15.55 18.93
N TYR A 761 -4.81 -14.31 19.00
CA TYR A 761 -5.51 -13.06 19.27
C TYR A 761 -5.35 -12.05 18.11
N PRO A 762 -5.86 -12.35 16.90
CA PRO A 762 -5.59 -11.56 15.71
C PRO A 762 -6.43 -10.28 15.60
N PHE A 763 -7.50 -10.13 16.35
CA PHE A 763 -8.48 -9.06 16.18
C PHE A 763 -8.13 -7.86 17.05
N ARG A 764 -7.76 -6.75 16.43
CA ARG A 764 -7.46 -5.49 17.13
C ARG A 764 -8.74 -4.86 17.69
N PHE A 765 -8.85 -4.80 19.01
CA PHE A 765 -9.99 -4.22 19.74
C PHE A 765 -9.76 -2.74 20.10
N SER A 766 -8.52 -2.39 20.40
CA SER A 766 -8.07 -1.01 20.63
C SER A 766 -6.57 -0.87 20.25
N SER A 767 -5.97 0.25 20.58
CA SER A 767 -4.53 0.47 20.36
C SER A 767 -3.64 -0.59 21.04
N ASN A 768 -4.09 -1.16 22.14
CA ASN A 768 -3.34 -2.04 23.03
C ASN A 768 -4.10 -3.30 23.50
N LEU A 769 -5.23 -3.62 22.87
CA LEU A 769 -6.02 -4.80 23.17
C LEU A 769 -6.34 -5.58 21.89
N TYR A 770 -6.25 -6.90 22.00
CA TYR A 770 -6.49 -7.84 20.90
C TYR A 770 -7.39 -8.97 21.38
N LEU A 771 -8.31 -9.41 20.52
CA LEU A 771 -9.26 -10.46 20.81
C LEU A 771 -8.88 -11.77 20.15
N SER A 772 -9.17 -12.85 20.86
CA SER A 772 -9.08 -14.22 20.37
C SER A 772 -10.09 -14.47 19.24
N LYS A 773 -9.78 -15.42 18.36
CA LYS A 773 -10.68 -15.87 17.27
C LYS A 773 -12.01 -16.40 17.81
N GLU A 774 -12.02 -16.91 19.04
CA GLU A 774 -13.20 -17.46 19.71
C GLU A 774 -14.27 -16.40 20.00
N VAL A 775 -13.89 -15.14 20.11
CA VAL A 775 -14.84 -14.05 20.39
C VAL A 775 -15.90 -13.95 19.29
N LYS A 776 -15.52 -14.14 18.01
CA LYS A 776 -16.49 -14.17 16.90
C LYS A 776 -17.52 -15.29 17.07
N GLU A 777 -17.10 -16.44 17.53
CA GLU A 777 -17.99 -17.58 17.81
C GLU A 777 -18.94 -17.28 18.98
N ILE A 778 -18.44 -16.66 20.04
CA ILE A 778 -19.25 -16.20 21.18
C ILE A 778 -20.33 -15.22 20.72
N VAL A 779 -19.95 -14.23 19.89
CA VAL A 779 -20.91 -13.25 19.32
C VAL A 779 -22.03 -13.96 18.55
N LEU A 780 -21.67 -14.85 17.63
CA LEU A 780 -22.65 -15.55 16.79
C LEU A 780 -23.54 -16.52 17.59
N ASN A 781 -23.00 -17.21 18.59
CA ASN A 781 -23.78 -18.06 19.50
C ASN A 781 -24.73 -17.23 20.37
N THR A 782 -24.29 -16.08 20.84
CA THR A 782 -25.15 -15.15 21.61
C THR A 782 -26.31 -14.64 20.76
N ILE A 783 -26.08 -14.31 19.49
CA ILE A 783 -27.15 -13.92 18.57
C ILE A 783 -28.10 -15.11 18.36
N ALA A 784 -27.58 -16.32 18.15
CA ALA A 784 -28.37 -17.53 17.90
C ALA A 784 -29.31 -17.90 19.06
N SER A 785 -28.92 -17.60 20.28
CA SER A 785 -29.72 -17.83 21.49
C SER A 785 -30.69 -16.70 21.85
N THR A 786 -30.69 -15.60 21.07
CA THR A 786 -31.52 -14.42 21.37
C THR A 786 -32.95 -14.63 20.91
N PRO A 787 -33.99 -14.46 21.77
CA PRO A 787 -35.38 -14.61 21.38
C PRO A 787 -35.85 -13.46 20.46
N ARG A 788 -36.79 -13.76 19.57
CA ARG A 788 -37.45 -12.78 18.70
C ARG A 788 -38.64 -12.13 19.40
N ASN A 789 -38.87 -10.84 19.08
CA ASN A 789 -40.07 -10.15 19.56
C ASN A 789 -40.50 -9.09 18.53
N GLY A 790 -41.81 -9.09 18.16
CA GLY A 790 -42.37 -8.12 17.25
C GLY A 790 -42.01 -8.34 15.77
N VAL A 791 -41.96 -9.59 15.34
CA VAL A 791 -41.76 -9.98 13.92
C VAL A 791 -42.74 -9.26 13.00
N GLY A 792 -42.26 -8.75 11.88
CA GLY A 792 -43.03 -7.97 10.91
C GLY A 792 -43.26 -6.52 11.32
N ARG A 793 -42.77 -6.09 12.49
CA ARG A 793 -42.79 -4.68 12.93
C ARG A 793 -41.38 -4.07 12.80
N TYR A 794 -41.30 -2.87 12.31
CA TYR A 794 -40.05 -2.14 12.26
C TYR A 794 -39.44 -1.97 13.66
N LYS A 795 -38.22 -2.46 13.81
CA LYS A 795 -37.37 -2.19 14.97
C LYS A 795 -35.91 -2.21 14.53
N TYR A 796 -35.30 -1.03 14.49
CA TYR A 796 -33.88 -0.93 14.09
C TYR A 796 -33.00 -1.91 14.85
N SER A 797 -32.21 -2.69 14.16
CA SER A 797 -31.32 -3.69 14.74
C SER A 797 -30.01 -3.81 13.98
N ASP A 798 -28.90 -3.67 14.69
CA ASP A 798 -27.56 -3.91 14.17
C ASP A 798 -27.31 -5.41 13.97
N LEU A 799 -27.95 -6.27 14.78
CA LEU A 799 -27.82 -7.72 14.66
C LEU A 799 -28.25 -8.22 13.28
N GLY A 800 -29.27 -7.60 12.67
CA GLY A 800 -29.71 -7.96 11.31
C GLY A 800 -28.61 -7.80 10.27
N PHE A 801 -27.82 -6.75 10.36
CA PHE A 801 -26.73 -6.50 9.44
C PHE A 801 -25.47 -7.32 9.75
N ILE A 802 -25.24 -7.70 11.01
CA ILE A 802 -24.24 -8.72 11.36
C ILE A 802 -24.59 -10.07 10.70
N LEU A 803 -25.88 -10.45 10.71
CA LEU A 803 -26.34 -11.66 10.05
C LEU A 803 -26.24 -11.57 8.51
N LEU A 804 -26.55 -10.41 7.92
CA LEU A 804 -26.36 -10.18 6.48
C LEU A 804 -24.88 -10.31 6.08
N GLN A 805 -23.93 -9.83 6.89
CA GLN A 805 -22.52 -10.10 6.67
C GLN A 805 -22.22 -11.59 6.61
N GLN A 806 -22.71 -12.37 7.59
CA GLN A 806 -22.47 -13.82 7.62
C GLN A 806 -23.09 -14.52 6.38
N ILE A 807 -24.25 -14.02 5.90
CA ILE A 807 -24.87 -14.50 4.67
C ILE A 807 -23.99 -14.17 3.46
N VAL A 808 -23.52 -12.92 3.33
CA VAL A 808 -22.63 -12.51 2.24
C VAL A 808 -21.37 -13.36 2.24
N GLU A 809 -20.71 -13.54 3.38
CA GLU A 809 -19.49 -14.34 3.51
C GLU A 809 -19.74 -15.81 3.15
N LYS A 810 -20.85 -16.39 3.58
CA LYS A 810 -21.21 -17.79 3.29
C LYS A 810 -21.52 -18.03 1.81
N VAL A 811 -22.30 -17.13 1.21
CA VAL A 811 -22.79 -17.28 -0.17
C VAL A 811 -21.71 -16.94 -1.19
N SER A 812 -20.88 -15.95 -0.91
CA SER A 812 -19.79 -15.52 -1.81
C SER A 812 -18.51 -16.35 -1.66
N GLY A 813 -18.31 -17.00 -0.50
CA GLY A 813 -17.04 -17.64 -0.16
C GLY A 813 -15.91 -16.65 0.20
N LYS A 814 -16.20 -15.34 0.25
CA LYS A 814 -15.25 -14.27 0.54
C LYS A 814 -15.65 -13.52 1.82
N SER A 815 -14.69 -13.02 2.58
CA SER A 815 -15.01 -12.12 3.69
C SER A 815 -15.61 -10.81 3.16
N LEU A 816 -16.49 -10.17 3.97
CA LEU A 816 -17.24 -8.99 3.53
C LEU A 816 -16.32 -7.86 3.02
N ASN A 817 -15.22 -7.59 3.73
CA ASN A 817 -14.25 -6.55 3.32
C ASN A 817 -13.62 -6.82 1.95
N VAL A 818 -13.28 -8.08 1.66
CA VAL A 818 -12.73 -8.48 0.36
C VAL A 818 -13.80 -8.38 -0.73
N PHE A 819 -15.01 -8.86 -0.45
CA PHE A 819 -16.10 -8.84 -1.42
C PHE A 819 -16.46 -7.41 -1.85
N VAL A 820 -16.61 -6.47 -0.90
CA VAL A 820 -16.97 -5.09 -1.22
C VAL A 820 -15.81 -4.32 -1.86
N GLU A 821 -14.58 -4.62 -1.46
CA GLU A 821 -13.38 -4.04 -2.08
C GLU A 821 -13.32 -4.40 -3.57
N GLU A 822 -13.46 -5.68 -3.90
CA GLU A 822 -13.34 -6.18 -5.27
C GLU A 822 -14.52 -5.78 -6.16
N ARG A 823 -15.75 -5.88 -5.63
CA ARG A 823 -16.98 -5.77 -6.42
C ARG A 823 -17.59 -4.37 -6.42
N ILE A 824 -17.19 -3.48 -5.50
CA ILE A 824 -17.81 -2.16 -5.33
C ILE A 824 -16.73 -1.07 -5.31
N PHE A 825 -15.83 -1.06 -4.30
CA PHE A 825 -14.97 0.10 -4.05
C PHE A 825 -13.90 0.26 -5.14
N ARG A 826 -13.25 -0.83 -5.51
CA ARG A 826 -12.21 -0.81 -6.55
C ARG A 826 -12.76 -0.44 -7.93
N PRO A 827 -13.87 -1.02 -8.42
CA PRO A 827 -14.44 -0.68 -9.72
C PRO A 827 -14.82 0.79 -9.88
N ILE A 828 -15.20 1.47 -8.80
CA ILE A 828 -15.54 2.90 -8.83
C ILE A 828 -14.39 3.81 -8.37
N GLY A 829 -13.20 3.27 -8.14
CA GLY A 829 -12.04 4.03 -7.70
C GLY A 829 -12.14 4.63 -6.29
N ALA A 830 -12.98 4.07 -5.41
CA ALA A 830 -13.19 4.54 -4.03
C ALA A 830 -12.12 3.96 -3.07
N GLY A 831 -10.84 4.23 -3.34
CA GLY A 831 -9.69 3.61 -2.70
C GLY A 831 -9.53 3.90 -1.21
N SER A 832 -10.16 4.96 -0.68
CA SER A 832 -10.12 5.24 0.77
C SER A 832 -11.16 4.45 1.56
N LEU A 833 -12.20 3.94 0.90
CA LEU A 833 -13.20 3.12 1.58
C LEU A 833 -12.63 1.75 1.93
N GLY A 834 -12.98 1.26 3.10
CA GLY A 834 -12.61 -0.08 3.53
C GLY A 834 -12.68 -0.27 5.03
N TYR A 835 -12.48 -1.51 5.43
CA TYR A 835 -12.37 -1.92 6.83
C TYR A 835 -10.92 -1.83 7.29
N LEU A 836 -10.70 -1.85 8.61
CA LEU A 836 -9.37 -1.91 9.25
C LEU A 836 -8.42 -0.81 8.72
N PRO A 837 -8.76 0.47 8.89
CA PRO A 837 -8.05 1.58 8.24
C PRO A 837 -6.57 1.70 8.66
N LEU A 838 -6.20 1.15 9.83
CA LEU A 838 -4.79 1.13 10.28
C LEU A 838 -3.90 0.23 9.42
N ASP A 839 -4.48 -0.70 8.66
CA ASP A 839 -3.74 -1.53 7.71
C ASP A 839 -3.38 -0.76 6.43
N LYS A 840 -4.10 0.36 6.16
CA LYS A 840 -3.94 1.17 4.96
C LYS A 840 -3.42 2.59 5.24
N TYR A 841 -3.70 3.14 6.42
CA TYR A 841 -3.49 4.57 6.70
C TYR A 841 -2.79 4.81 8.02
N SER A 842 -1.94 5.85 8.05
CA SER A 842 -1.40 6.39 9.30
C SER A 842 -2.54 6.84 10.22
N VAL A 843 -2.40 6.57 11.51
CA VAL A 843 -3.35 7.02 12.54
C VAL A 843 -3.57 8.54 12.51
N SER A 844 -2.58 9.33 12.06
CA SER A 844 -2.68 10.79 11.96
C SER A 844 -3.76 11.26 10.98
N ARG A 845 -4.07 10.46 9.94
CA ARG A 845 -5.13 10.76 8.95
C ARG A 845 -6.53 10.39 9.42
N ILE A 846 -6.66 9.64 10.50
CA ILE A 846 -7.93 9.10 10.96
C ILE A 846 -8.47 9.99 12.07
N ALA A 847 -9.71 10.45 11.95
CA ALA A 847 -10.38 11.18 13.02
C ALA A 847 -10.65 10.24 14.22
N PRO A 848 -10.32 10.62 15.47
CA PRO A 848 -10.65 9.82 16.64
C PRO A 848 -12.17 9.75 16.84
N ALA A 849 -12.70 8.58 17.17
CA ALA A 849 -14.13 8.36 17.35
C ALA A 849 -14.58 8.68 18.78
N GLN A 850 -13.84 8.25 19.81
CA GLN A 850 -14.15 8.57 21.21
C GLN A 850 -12.93 8.43 22.12
N ASN A 851 -13.01 9.02 23.31
CA ASN A 851 -12.11 8.72 24.43
C ASN A 851 -12.84 7.76 25.38
N ASP A 852 -12.66 6.45 25.15
CA ASP A 852 -13.32 5.41 25.90
C ASP A 852 -12.65 5.22 27.28
N LYS A 853 -13.26 5.75 28.33
CA LYS A 853 -12.80 5.64 29.71
C LYS A 853 -13.35 4.41 30.45
N PHE A 854 -14.28 3.69 29.83
CA PHE A 854 -14.95 2.55 30.43
C PHE A 854 -14.34 1.21 29.99
N LEU A 855 -14.54 0.86 28.70
CA LEU A 855 -14.24 -0.49 28.19
C LEU A 855 -12.78 -0.59 27.68
N ARG A 856 -12.40 0.21 26.68
CA ARG A 856 -11.08 0.12 26.03
C ARG A 856 -10.00 0.92 26.75
N LYS A 857 -10.39 1.83 27.64
CA LYS A 857 -9.52 2.71 28.46
C LYS A 857 -8.47 3.46 27.61
N SER A 858 -8.85 3.83 26.39
CA SER A 858 -7.99 4.47 25.39
C SER A 858 -8.79 5.33 24.42
N ILE A 859 -8.08 6.16 23.64
CA ILE A 859 -8.68 6.85 22.49
C ILE A 859 -8.93 5.84 21.38
N VAL A 860 -10.19 5.69 20.98
CA VAL A 860 -10.62 4.88 19.84
C VAL A 860 -10.32 5.67 18.57
N ARG A 861 -9.28 5.26 17.85
CA ARG A 861 -8.80 5.91 16.63
C ARG A 861 -8.20 4.87 15.69
N GLY A 862 -8.81 4.68 14.53
CA GLY A 862 -8.40 3.65 13.56
C GLY A 862 -8.86 2.24 13.88
N THR A 863 -9.57 2.06 14.99
CA THR A 863 -10.41 0.88 15.28
C THR A 863 -11.87 1.33 15.30
N VAL A 864 -12.79 0.44 14.89
CA VAL A 864 -14.22 0.77 14.80
C VAL A 864 -14.79 1.18 16.18
N ASP A 865 -15.60 2.25 16.18
CA ASP A 865 -16.26 2.75 17.42
C ASP A 865 -17.27 1.76 17.99
N ASP A 866 -18.05 1.11 17.13
CA ASP A 866 -19.06 0.12 17.48
C ASP A 866 -18.44 -1.10 18.17
N GLU A 867 -18.85 -1.37 19.40
CA GLU A 867 -18.27 -2.44 20.22
C GLU A 867 -18.61 -3.84 19.66
N ALA A 868 -19.81 -4.01 19.06
CA ALA A 868 -20.18 -5.29 18.45
C ALA A 868 -19.32 -5.58 17.20
N ALA A 869 -19.13 -4.59 16.35
CA ALA A 869 -18.24 -4.70 15.21
C ALA A 869 -16.78 -4.94 15.64
N ALA A 870 -16.33 -4.30 16.73
CA ALA A 870 -14.99 -4.53 17.28
C ALA A 870 -14.82 -5.97 17.82
N CYS A 871 -15.85 -6.53 18.47
CA CYS A 871 -15.87 -7.95 18.90
C CYS A 871 -15.84 -8.93 17.69
N LEU A 872 -16.22 -8.48 16.49
CA LEU A 872 -16.12 -9.24 15.23
C LEU A 872 -14.80 -8.99 14.48
N GLY A 873 -13.82 -8.36 15.13
CA GLY A 873 -12.52 -8.07 14.54
C GLY A 873 -12.49 -6.82 13.66
N GLY A 874 -13.46 -5.92 13.78
CA GLY A 874 -13.53 -4.66 13.04
C GLY A 874 -14.15 -4.77 11.64
N ILE A 875 -14.50 -5.99 11.18
CA ILE A 875 -15.22 -6.24 9.93
C ILE A 875 -16.62 -6.68 10.27
N SER A 876 -17.59 -5.80 10.04
CA SER A 876 -18.98 -6.11 10.33
C SER A 876 -19.96 -5.45 9.35
N GLY A 877 -21.11 -6.08 9.15
CA GLY A 877 -22.14 -5.57 8.24
C GLY A 877 -22.86 -4.34 8.77
N ASN A 878 -22.87 -4.13 10.08
CA ASN A 878 -23.54 -2.99 10.69
C ASN A 878 -22.68 -1.73 10.80
N ALA A 879 -21.35 -1.87 10.91
CA ALA A 879 -20.37 -0.82 11.07
C ALA A 879 -18.96 -1.32 10.70
N GLY A 880 -17.96 -0.42 10.61
CA GLY A 880 -16.56 -0.78 10.44
C GLY A 880 -15.93 -0.29 9.13
N VAL A 881 -16.70 0.26 8.20
CA VAL A 881 -16.13 0.95 7.03
C VAL A 881 -15.64 2.32 7.45
N PHE A 882 -14.46 2.66 6.99
CA PHE A 882 -13.83 3.98 7.09
C PHE A 882 -13.60 4.56 5.70
N GLY A 883 -13.53 5.89 5.60
CA GLY A 883 -13.23 6.54 4.33
C GLY A 883 -13.30 8.05 4.34
N THR A 884 -12.98 8.65 3.19
CA THR A 884 -13.11 10.08 2.92
C THR A 884 -14.50 10.43 2.40
N ALA A 885 -14.87 11.71 2.46
CA ALA A 885 -16.16 12.17 1.93
C ALA A 885 -16.25 12.00 0.41
N GLU A 886 -15.13 12.16 -0.30
CA GLU A 886 -15.07 12.01 -1.75
C GLU A 886 -15.39 10.57 -2.18
N ASP A 887 -14.77 9.58 -1.56
CA ASP A 887 -15.00 8.18 -1.95
C ASP A 887 -16.38 7.69 -1.51
N VAL A 888 -16.93 8.21 -0.41
CA VAL A 888 -18.34 8.02 -0.08
C VAL A 888 -19.23 8.60 -1.19
N ALA A 889 -18.93 9.83 -1.67
CA ALA A 889 -19.68 10.44 -2.76
C ALA A 889 -19.65 9.63 -4.06
N ARG A 890 -18.55 8.92 -4.36
CA ARG A 890 -18.44 8.01 -5.52
C ARG A 890 -19.44 6.84 -5.43
N VAL A 891 -19.61 6.26 -4.24
CA VAL A 891 -20.64 5.23 -4.04
C VAL A 891 -22.03 5.81 -4.24
N LEU A 892 -22.27 7.02 -3.75
CA LEU A 892 -23.57 7.66 -3.90
C LEU A 892 -23.83 8.14 -5.33
N ASP A 893 -22.78 8.47 -6.08
CA ASP A 893 -22.84 8.77 -7.51
C ASP A 893 -23.30 7.53 -8.30
N MET A 894 -22.74 6.36 -7.98
CA MET A 894 -23.27 5.10 -8.51
C MET A 894 -24.75 4.89 -8.14
N PHE A 895 -25.20 5.32 -6.97
CA PHE A 895 -26.57 5.15 -6.52
C PHE A 895 -27.54 6.09 -7.25
N ILE A 896 -27.20 7.35 -7.43
CA ILE A 896 -28.07 8.31 -8.13
C ILE A 896 -28.26 7.92 -9.60
N HIS A 897 -27.26 7.22 -10.17
CA HIS A 897 -27.29 6.64 -11.51
C HIS A 897 -27.74 5.16 -11.50
N GLU A 898 -28.51 4.76 -10.46
CA GLU A 898 -29.16 3.45 -10.37
C GLU A 898 -28.22 2.26 -10.63
N GLY A 899 -27.04 2.30 -10.01
CA GLY A 899 -26.05 1.22 -10.07
C GLY A 899 -25.00 1.39 -11.17
N THR A 900 -24.96 2.53 -11.85
CA THR A 900 -23.93 2.84 -12.86
C THR A 900 -22.99 3.92 -12.33
N TYR A 901 -21.69 3.74 -12.49
CA TYR A 901 -20.71 4.76 -12.20
C TYR A 901 -19.96 5.13 -13.49
N LYS A 902 -20.07 6.39 -13.93
CA LYS A 902 -19.39 6.92 -15.13
C LYS A 902 -19.47 6.01 -16.35
N GLY A 903 -20.67 5.50 -16.62
CA GLY A 903 -20.95 4.61 -17.75
C GLY A 903 -20.72 3.12 -17.48
N HIS A 904 -20.05 2.75 -16.38
CA HIS A 904 -19.82 1.37 -16.00
C HIS A 904 -20.93 0.84 -15.09
N ARG A 905 -21.61 -0.22 -15.50
CA ARG A 905 -22.67 -0.86 -14.73
C ARG A 905 -22.04 -1.76 -13.66
N ILE A 906 -22.23 -1.38 -12.38
CA ILE A 906 -21.77 -2.15 -11.21
C ILE A 906 -22.93 -3.01 -10.67
N ILE A 907 -24.10 -2.38 -10.50
CA ILE A 907 -25.32 -3.04 -10.03
C ILE A 907 -26.39 -2.93 -11.13
N ASP A 908 -27.09 -4.03 -11.41
CA ASP A 908 -28.19 -4.04 -12.37
C ASP A 908 -29.28 -3.05 -11.93
N GLN A 909 -29.77 -2.27 -12.89
CA GLN A 909 -30.75 -1.22 -12.63
C GLN A 909 -32.04 -1.76 -12.00
N LYS A 910 -32.51 -2.95 -12.45
CA LYS A 910 -33.72 -3.56 -11.90
C LYS A 910 -33.53 -3.99 -10.46
N ILE A 911 -32.33 -4.51 -10.14
CA ILE A 911 -31.98 -4.87 -8.78
C ILE A 911 -31.87 -3.62 -7.91
N PHE A 912 -31.19 -2.58 -8.39
CA PHE A 912 -31.07 -1.32 -7.66
C PHE A 912 -32.45 -0.72 -7.35
N ARG A 913 -33.33 -0.60 -8.35
CA ARG A 913 -34.70 -0.12 -8.18
C ARG A 913 -35.49 -0.97 -7.20
N LEU A 914 -35.39 -2.30 -7.27
CA LEU A 914 -36.03 -3.21 -6.31
C LEU A 914 -35.70 -2.81 -4.86
N PHE A 915 -34.43 -2.47 -4.58
CA PHE A 915 -33.98 -2.16 -3.22
C PHE A 915 -34.45 -0.80 -2.73
N ILE A 916 -34.53 0.21 -3.57
CA ILE A 916 -34.95 1.56 -3.16
C ILE A 916 -36.48 1.76 -3.17
N THR A 917 -37.24 0.87 -3.81
CA THR A 917 -38.72 0.94 -3.91
C THR A 917 -39.45 -0.05 -3.03
N THR A 918 -38.83 -1.16 -2.60
CA THR A 918 -39.47 -2.15 -1.73
C THR A 918 -39.51 -1.64 -0.29
N HIS A 919 -40.72 -1.42 0.24
CA HIS A 919 -40.95 -0.96 1.62
C HIS A 919 -41.63 -2.04 2.47
N GLY A 920 -41.34 -1.99 3.79
CA GLY A 920 -42.13 -2.73 4.78
C GLY A 920 -43.48 -2.08 5.03
N LYS A 921 -44.46 -2.84 5.54
CA LYS A 921 -45.81 -2.32 5.88
C LYS A 921 -45.71 -1.28 6.99
N GLY A 922 -46.05 -0.02 6.70
CA GLY A 922 -45.97 1.10 7.63
C GLY A 922 -44.56 1.45 8.06
N ASN A 923 -43.56 1.01 7.28
CA ASN A 923 -42.14 1.25 7.55
C ASN A 923 -41.61 2.35 6.61
N ARG A 924 -40.87 3.30 7.17
CA ARG A 924 -40.22 4.37 6.42
C ARG A 924 -39.00 3.88 5.64
N ARG A 925 -38.57 2.63 5.83
CA ARG A 925 -37.37 2.08 5.21
C ARG A 925 -37.68 1.29 3.96
N CYS A 926 -36.77 1.35 3.01
CA CYS A 926 -36.63 0.41 1.93
C CYS A 926 -35.48 -0.59 2.24
N LEU A 927 -35.21 -1.53 1.34
CA LEU A 927 -34.26 -2.60 1.62
C LEU A 927 -32.86 -2.05 1.91
N GLY A 928 -32.50 -1.97 3.19
CA GLY A 928 -31.21 -1.48 3.66
C GLY A 928 -31.09 0.04 3.84
N PHE A 929 -31.93 0.85 3.20
CA PHE A 929 -31.86 2.31 3.25
C PHE A 929 -32.89 2.96 4.17
N ASP A 930 -32.57 4.15 4.68
CA ASP A 930 -33.47 5.03 5.44
C ASP A 930 -34.08 6.09 4.51
N LYS A 931 -35.39 6.36 4.69
CA LYS A 931 -36.13 7.45 4.06
C LYS A 931 -36.75 8.41 5.09
N GLY A 932 -36.19 8.44 6.30
CA GLY A 932 -36.75 9.18 7.44
C GLY A 932 -36.47 10.67 7.38
N ARG A 933 -37.52 11.51 7.24
CA ARG A 933 -37.42 12.97 7.09
C ARG A 933 -36.78 13.72 8.27
N ALA A 934 -36.81 13.18 9.48
CA ALA A 934 -36.27 13.85 10.67
C ALA A 934 -34.74 14.12 10.61
N SER A 935 -34.00 13.50 9.70
CA SER A 935 -32.53 13.62 9.58
C SER A 935 -32.08 14.22 8.25
N MET A 936 -33.01 14.65 7.39
CA MET A 936 -32.72 15.26 6.08
C MET A 936 -33.34 16.64 5.97
N ALA A 937 -33.07 17.34 4.86
CA ALA A 937 -33.67 18.62 4.56
C ALA A 937 -35.20 18.52 4.47
N GLU A 938 -35.89 19.60 4.77
CA GLU A 938 -37.34 19.73 4.58
C GLU A 938 -37.68 19.71 3.08
N SER A 939 -36.85 20.35 2.27
CA SER A 939 -36.94 20.39 0.81
C SER A 939 -36.52 19.10 0.10
N ALA A 940 -36.09 18.07 0.82
CA ALA A 940 -35.72 16.79 0.21
C ALA A 940 -36.95 16.11 -0.38
N SER A 941 -36.84 15.56 -1.61
CA SER A 941 -37.94 14.88 -2.31
C SER A 941 -38.40 13.62 -1.58
N GLY A 942 -39.58 13.12 -1.98
CA GLY A 942 -40.12 11.86 -1.49
C GLY A 942 -39.30 10.63 -1.86
N SER A 943 -38.50 10.74 -2.91
CA SER A 943 -37.59 9.70 -3.40
C SER A 943 -36.26 9.65 -2.65
N THR A 944 -35.91 10.63 -1.84
CA THR A 944 -34.64 10.71 -1.09
C THR A 944 -34.43 9.51 -0.18
N TYR A 945 -33.24 8.91 -0.24
CA TYR A 945 -32.82 7.77 0.58
C TYR A 945 -31.35 7.91 1.01
N GLY A 946 -30.98 7.22 2.08
CA GLY A 946 -29.62 7.27 2.61
C GLY A 946 -29.49 6.61 3.98
N HIS A 947 -28.59 7.09 4.82
CA HIS A 947 -28.43 6.64 6.19
C HIS A 947 -27.66 7.63 7.06
N THR A 948 -27.88 7.57 8.38
CA THR A 948 -27.10 8.30 9.39
C THR A 948 -26.18 7.35 10.14
N GLY A 949 -25.01 7.86 10.59
CA GLY A 949 -24.04 7.12 11.42
C GLY A 949 -23.95 7.66 12.84
N PHE A 950 -23.69 6.76 13.80
CA PHE A 950 -23.60 7.10 15.22
C PHE A 950 -22.46 8.08 15.52
N THR A 951 -21.33 7.92 14.86
CA THR A 951 -20.15 8.81 14.97
C THR A 951 -20.39 10.25 14.51
N GLY A 952 -21.53 10.52 13.88
CA GLY A 952 -21.90 11.86 13.42
C GLY A 952 -22.07 11.96 11.92
N THR A 953 -21.75 10.92 11.17
CA THR A 953 -21.84 10.85 9.71
C THR A 953 -23.28 10.79 9.19
N CYS A 954 -23.53 11.27 7.98
CA CYS A 954 -24.74 10.96 7.24
C CYS A 954 -24.54 11.14 5.72
N VAL A 955 -25.36 10.42 4.96
CA VAL A 955 -25.38 10.45 3.50
C VAL A 955 -26.81 10.45 3.01
N TRP A 956 -27.10 11.28 2.00
CA TRP A 956 -28.41 11.35 1.35
C TRP A 956 -28.25 11.44 -0.18
N VAL A 957 -29.08 10.73 -0.88
CA VAL A 957 -29.24 10.76 -2.34
C VAL A 957 -30.67 11.17 -2.63
N ASP A 958 -30.84 12.24 -3.38
CA ASP A 958 -32.11 12.75 -3.85
C ASP A 958 -32.18 12.66 -5.39
N PRO A 959 -32.77 11.61 -5.95
CA PRO A 959 -32.83 11.41 -7.39
C PRO A 959 -33.62 12.47 -8.15
N GLU A 960 -34.72 12.99 -7.56
CA GLU A 960 -35.57 14.01 -8.22
C GLU A 960 -34.85 15.35 -8.37
N ASN A 961 -34.03 15.70 -7.38
CA ASN A 961 -33.25 16.94 -7.38
C ASN A 961 -31.81 16.72 -7.85
N GLU A 962 -31.44 15.51 -8.31
CA GLU A 962 -30.09 15.14 -8.74
C GLU A 962 -29.01 15.55 -7.73
N LEU A 963 -29.32 15.41 -6.42
CA LEU A 963 -28.46 15.89 -5.33
C LEU A 963 -27.92 14.75 -4.47
N ILE A 964 -26.60 14.78 -4.22
CA ILE A 964 -25.90 13.94 -3.27
C ILE A 964 -25.39 14.82 -2.13
N PHE A 965 -25.63 14.42 -0.90
CA PHE A 965 -25.13 15.07 0.29
C PHE A 965 -24.32 14.10 1.16
N VAL A 966 -23.09 14.46 1.47
CA VAL A 966 -22.17 13.74 2.36
C VAL A 966 -21.75 14.66 3.50
N PHE A 967 -22.00 14.25 4.72
CA PHE A 967 -21.52 14.91 5.92
C PHE A 967 -20.80 13.91 6.82
N LEU A 968 -19.49 14.09 7.01
CA LEU A 968 -18.67 13.26 7.88
C LEU A 968 -18.18 14.09 9.06
N SER A 969 -18.39 13.59 10.28
CA SER A 969 -17.90 14.19 11.50
C SER A 969 -17.58 13.13 12.56
N ASN A 970 -16.87 13.52 13.61
CA ASN A 970 -16.56 12.65 14.74
C ASN A 970 -17.16 13.20 16.04
N ARG A 971 -18.51 13.44 16.04
CA ARG A 971 -19.23 14.01 17.19
C ARG A 971 -19.04 13.23 18.51
N THR A 972 -18.78 11.94 18.41
CA THR A 972 -18.58 11.05 19.57
C THR A 972 -17.26 11.31 20.29
N TYR A 973 -16.34 12.03 19.68
CA TYR A 973 -15.10 12.44 20.33
C TYR A 973 -15.24 13.83 20.98
N PRO A 974 -14.71 14.04 22.19
CA PRO A 974 -14.14 13.02 23.07
C PRO A 974 -15.19 12.21 23.84
N ASN A 975 -16.46 12.60 23.76
CA ASN A 975 -17.54 12.02 24.56
C ASN A 975 -18.69 11.52 23.67
N ARG A 976 -18.92 10.21 23.63
CA ARG A 976 -20.01 9.58 22.85
C ARG A 976 -21.43 10.04 23.26
N LEU A 977 -21.60 10.60 24.45
CA LEU A 977 -22.88 11.12 24.94
C LEU A 977 -23.19 12.53 24.41
N ASN A 978 -22.31 13.12 23.60
CA ASN A 978 -22.58 14.41 22.97
C ASN A 978 -23.80 14.31 22.04
N LYS A 979 -24.87 15.04 22.36
CA LYS A 979 -26.13 15.07 21.61
C LYS A 979 -26.32 16.37 20.79
N THR A 980 -25.38 17.33 20.89
CA THR A 980 -25.50 18.66 20.30
C THR A 980 -25.81 18.60 18.80
N LEU A 981 -25.15 17.68 18.05
CA LEU A 981 -25.42 17.46 16.63
C LEU A 981 -26.91 17.22 16.33
N MET A 982 -27.60 16.44 17.19
CA MET A 982 -29.01 16.08 17.04
C MET A 982 -29.92 17.17 17.60
N THR A 983 -29.66 17.66 18.83
CA THR A 983 -30.52 18.63 19.52
C THR A 983 -30.54 19.99 18.79
N ALA A 984 -29.46 20.37 18.12
CA ALA A 984 -29.38 21.58 17.30
C ALA A 984 -29.75 21.33 15.81
N SER A 985 -30.22 20.12 15.48
CA SER A 985 -30.65 19.73 14.09
C SER A 985 -29.62 20.08 13.02
N ILE A 986 -28.34 19.89 13.31
CA ILE A 986 -27.24 20.37 12.44
C ILE A 986 -27.30 19.71 11.06
N ARG A 987 -27.53 18.38 10.98
CA ARG A 987 -27.59 17.63 9.71
C ARG A 987 -28.73 18.15 8.79
N PRO A 988 -29.99 18.23 9.24
CA PRO A 988 -31.08 18.79 8.43
C PRO A 988 -30.81 20.24 8.01
N ARG A 989 -30.31 21.07 8.92
CA ARG A 989 -29.98 22.48 8.63
C ARG A 989 -28.89 22.64 7.56
N LEU A 990 -27.82 21.85 7.62
CA LEU A 990 -26.77 21.84 6.60
C LEU A 990 -27.34 21.37 5.24
N HIS A 991 -28.12 20.29 5.25
CA HIS A 991 -28.74 19.76 4.06
C HIS A 991 -29.72 20.75 3.42
N GLN A 992 -30.58 21.38 4.24
CA GLN A 992 -31.52 22.41 3.80
C GLN A 992 -30.82 23.63 3.21
N ALA A 993 -29.74 24.13 3.83
CA ALA A 993 -28.98 25.26 3.33
C ALA A 993 -28.33 25.00 1.95
N ILE A 994 -28.09 23.74 1.61
CA ILE A 994 -27.60 23.36 0.28
C ILE A 994 -28.73 23.47 -0.75
N TYR A 995 -29.95 22.99 -0.44
CA TYR A 995 -31.13 23.16 -1.31
C TYR A 995 -31.44 24.65 -1.58
N GLU A 996 -31.40 25.47 -0.53
CA GLU A 996 -31.58 26.92 -0.62
C GLU A 996 -30.53 27.57 -1.52
N ALA A 997 -29.24 27.21 -1.34
CA ALA A 997 -28.14 27.74 -2.13
C ALA A 997 -28.19 27.32 -3.61
N LEU A 998 -28.81 26.19 -3.90
CA LEU A 998 -29.03 25.68 -5.27
C LEU A 998 -30.30 26.25 -5.94
N GLY A 999 -31.13 27.00 -5.18
CA GLY A 999 -32.40 27.51 -5.69
C GLY A 999 -33.48 26.46 -5.95
N ILE A 1000 -33.37 25.29 -5.28
CA ILE A 1000 -34.33 24.17 -5.39
C ILE A 1000 -35.16 23.98 -4.10
N ALA A 1001 -35.15 25.00 -3.24
CA ALA A 1001 -35.80 24.95 -1.91
C ALA A 1001 -37.26 25.32 -1.92
N GLU A 1002 -37.88 25.63 -3.02
CA GLU A 1002 -39.33 25.87 -3.13
C GLU A 1002 -39.78 25.62 -4.57
N GLN A 1003 -40.41 24.52 -4.82
CA GLN A 1003 -41.44 24.31 -5.85
C GLN A 1003 -42.59 23.50 -5.26
#